data_91db2c993d853812e501183cd21421cc
#
_entry.id   91db2c993d853812e501183cd21421cc
#
_cell.length_a   1.000
_cell.length_b   1.000
_cell.length_c   1.000
_cell.angle_alpha   90.00
_cell.angle_beta   90.00
_cell.angle_gamma   90.00
#
_symmetry.space_group_name_H-M   'P 1'
#
loop_
_entity.id
_entity.type
_entity.pdbx_description
1 polymer ?
#
loop_
_entity_poly.entity_id
_entity_poly.type
_entity_poly.pdbx_seq_one_letter_code
_entity_poly.pdbx_strand_id
1 'polypeptide(L)'
;MPPRGGAIAERALRDADIVQEKDGRLYAMSGYSGLSVIDVSRRDGLRVLGTRRMYGTPVAMYLRDGVLYALFSGWRHVVPDAQGGASRREFMSRVEALDVSDPAEIQPVGSFDLPGKLTEARLAGGVLHAVTYEHGSCFGCAAAPNTTVTSLAVGDPADIAVIDQRRFIESAPSGYWGWPSVSVSDDRMYVASATWNGGEEAGRATIQVVDISDPGGALVEGARVEVTGQIASPWQVDEHDGVLRFVSLPGPWQPDARPGIQTFSIVSSQEIVPLGATELDVHPAAALRSVRFDGDRAYVIAEYADAVLTVDLSDAASPAEVGEIGGTRWINHVEPRGDRLFAFGAHNEAADGTTLHVALFDVSDLANPTMLERVDFGGRDARVVEEHDRIHEAFAFFDGLGTLAVPYSEPSSEASSWDCRTRTAGIQLIDFTRDTLAKRGAAATRGPARRVLASGERLVAVSDVGVEAFGIEDGGAPAKVADIALATLADSTVAVDDIVVRIGGASLEIAPAASPGLAEPIARLDGAALYTDAPGCQRYLGNARLFAHGQHVYVLAQTGNAAFTRLAIVDVGDPAAPRVVAQRDLPFSPGALYANPSGALVSAGDSVVQAGSTLVIRGVSDDGYYAFEEDRPPHEAWLDLLDLSDPLNPRHSSVALPDGAGHTGLQLDGTTVLVSRWTPLPDDPSRARFYLDRIDVADPSSPVVRAPVNVPGSLLAFDGASSRLLTTDYETVETPVVGREACARAFASNAAFTPAAAGDDAGPGVCRGTRRTLKLLDLGDTSAQLLDESPMDDTAAVMKALAGENRAFLSVEDAGHDGRSSILVAGGLQEGSLNTATQEVAGFDPSYGPLLLADGARLLVVDNYWPTLSVLDATDLTALSFETKSELPGYVYHVTLSGERALCSWGYGLEAVDVGP
;
A
#
# COMPACT_ATOMS: atom_id res chain seq x y z
N MET A 1 22.49 -31.15 -21.88
CA MET A 1 21.63 -32.20 -21.27
C MET A 1 20.55 -31.48 -20.52
N PRO A 2 19.26 -31.81 -20.63
CA PRO A 2 18.24 -31.17 -19.86
C PRO A 2 18.45 -31.50 -18.38
N PRO A 3 18.21 -30.57 -17.44
CA PRO A 3 18.33 -30.84 -16.02
C PRO A 3 17.30 -31.88 -15.60
N ARG A 4 17.75 -32.92 -14.92
CA ARG A 4 16.92 -33.97 -14.35
C ARG A 4 16.76 -33.67 -12.86
N GLY A 5 15.52 -33.58 -12.39
CA GLY A 5 15.15 -33.49 -10.95
C GLY A 5 15.19 -32.06 -10.46
N GLY A 6 14.24 -31.59 -9.75
CA GLY A 6 14.02 -30.18 -9.37
C GLY A 6 13.19 -29.38 -10.37
N ALA A 7 13.10 -29.84 -11.60
CA ALA A 7 12.47 -29.15 -12.72
C ALA A 7 10.93 -29.10 -12.67
N ILE A 8 10.28 -29.82 -11.76
CA ILE A 8 8.82 -30.02 -11.81
C ILE A 8 8.11 -28.89 -11.06
N ALA A 9 8.52 -28.58 -9.85
CA ALA A 9 8.02 -27.43 -9.12
C ALA A 9 8.40 -26.11 -9.83
N GLU A 10 9.66 -26.00 -10.32
CA GLU A 10 10.11 -24.88 -11.15
C GLU A 10 9.37 -24.78 -12.49
N ARG A 11 8.95 -25.88 -13.11
CA ARG A 11 8.22 -25.87 -14.37
C ARG A 11 6.78 -25.42 -14.19
N ALA A 12 6.13 -25.82 -13.09
CA ALA A 12 4.80 -25.36 -12.73
C ALA A 12 4.79 -23.87 -12.37
N LEU A 13 5.85 -23.39 -11.72
CA LEU A 13 6.07 -21.98 -11.40
C LEU A 13 6.43 -21.14 -12.63
N ARG A 14 7.17 -21.70 -13.60
CA ARG A 14 7.52 -21.00 -14.84
C ARG A 14 6.34 -20.76 -15.77
N ASP A 15 5.30 -21.57 -15.69
CA ASP A 15 4.08 -21.37 -16.47
C ASP A 15 3.13 -20.32 -15.87
N ALA A 16 3.35 -19.91 -14.60
CA ALA A 16 2.54 -18.99 -13.84
C ALA A 16 3.36 -17.76 -13.45
N ASP A 17 3.52 -16.81 -14.36
CA ASP A 17 4.21 -15.54 -14.07
C ASP A 17 3.29 -14.35 -14.36
N ILE A 18 3.65 -13.19 -13.83
CA ILE A 18 3.00 -11.90 -14.10
C ILE A 18 3.44 -11.27 -15.42
N VAL A 19 4.45 -11.84 -16.07
CA VAL A 19 5.00 -11.41 -17.37
C VAL A 19 5.22 -12.61 -18.27
N GLN A 20 4.66 -12.60 -19.47
CA GLN A 20 4.87 -13.62 -20.47
C GLN A 20 5.13 -13.02 -21.86
N GLU A 21 6.06 -13.59 -22.62
CA GLU A 21 6.28 -13.26 -24.04
C GLU A 21 5.77 -14.40 -24.93
N LYS A 22 4.98 -14.03 -25.93
CA LYS A 22 4.56 -14.97 -26.98
C LYS A 22 4.42 -14.25 -28.32
N ASP A 23 5.07 -14.79 -29.35
CA ASP A 23 4.96 -14.32 -30.72
C ASP A 23 5.29 -12.83 -30.90
N GLY A 24 6.30 -12.31 -30.15
CA GLY A 24 6.73 -10.92 -30.19
C GLY A 24 5.78 -9.95 -29.46
N ARG A 25 4.83 -10.48 -28.68
CA ARG A 25 3.97 -9.75 -27.79
C ARG A 25 4.34 -10.05 -26.35
N LEU A 26 4.54 -9.02 -25.58
CA LEU A 26 4.77 -9.09 -24.16
C LEU A 26 3.45 -8.80 -23.43
N TYR A 27 3.03 -9.73 -22.61
CA TYR A 27 1.89 -9.58 -21.68
C TYR A 27 2.46 -9.29 -20.32
N ALA A 28 2.12 -8.14 -19.75
CA ALA A 28 2.62 -7.69 -18.45
C ALA A 28 1.47 -7.30 -17.54
N MET A 29 1.37 -7.91 -16.38
CA MET A 29 0.43 -7.52 -15.33
C MET A 29 1.11 -6.66 -14.28
N SER A 30 0.44 -5.58 -13.90
CA SER A 30 0.86 -4.65 -12.86
C SER A 30 -0.31 -4.34 -11.94
N GLY A 31 -0.04 -4.17 -10.65
CA GLY A 31 -1.04 -3.65 -9.70
C GLY A 31 -1.45 -2.21 -10.00
N TYR A 32 -0.71 -1.50 -10.85
CA TYR A 32 -0.94 -0.09 -11.17
C TYR A 32 -1.71 0.13 -12.47
N SER A 33 -1.37 -0.61 -13.52
CA SER A 33 -1.98 -0.45 -14.85
C SER A 33 -2.92 -1.62 -15.24
N GLY A 34 -2.92 -2.71 -14.47
CA GLY A 34 -3.60 -3.95 -14.85
C GLY A 34 -2.80 -4.73 -15.89
N LEU A 35 -3.46 -5.28 -16.91
CA LEU A 35 -2.82 -5.97 -18.02
C LEU A 35 -2.44 -4.97 -19.11
N SER A 36 -1.19 -5.03 -19.55
CA SER A 36 -0.68 -4.34 -20.75
C SER A 36 -0.15 -5.36 -21.74
N VAL A 37 -0.52 -5.19 -23.01
CA VAL A 37 0.02 -5.97 -24.13
C VAL A 37 0.91 -5.07 -24.98
N ILE A 38 2.18 -5.47 -25.16
CA ILE A 38 3.22 -4.64 -25.75
C ILE A 38 3.87 -5.38 -26.93
N ASP A 39 3.99 -4.71 -28.08
CA ASP A 39 4.77 -5.19 -29.21
C ASP A 39 6.27 -5.01 -28.90
N VAL A 40 6.97 -6.12 -28.76
CA VAL A 40 8.41 -6.18 -28.52
C VAL A 40 9.17 -6.76 -29.72
N SER A 41 8.48 -7.01 -30.85
CA SER A 41 9.07 -7.60 -32.04
C SER A 41 10.03 -6.66 -32.81
N ARG A 42 9.87 -5.35 -32.63
CA ARG A 42 10.63 -4.32 -33.34
C ARG A 42 11.99 -4.09 -32.66
N ARG A 43 13.07 -4.07 -33.46
CA ARG A 43 14.44 -3.87 -32.92
C ARG A 43 14.67 -2.50 -32.30
N ASP A 44 13.99 -1.47 -32.83
CA ASP A 44 14.20 -0.05 -32.52
C ASP A 44 13.06 0.60 -31.71
N GLY A 45 12.13 -0.21 -31.20
CA GLY A 45 10.99 0.37 -30.51
C GLY A 45 10.20 -0.63 -29.67
N LEU A 46 9.36 -0.07 -28.82
CA LEU A 46 8.32 -0.74 -28.07
C LEU A 46 7.01 -0.01 -28.37
N ARG A 47 5.90 -0.73 -28.37
CA ARG A 47 4.58 -0.11 -28.57
C ARG A 47 3.52 -0.82 -27.74
N VAL A 48 2.78 -0.06 -26.93
CA VAL A 48 1.58 -0.57 -26.27
C VAL A 48 0.54 -0.87 -27.35
N LEU A 49 0.06 -2.09 -27.41
CA LEU A 49 -1.00 -2.53 -28.31
C LEU A 49 -2.36 -2.33 -27.66
N GLY A 50 -2.48 -2.56 -26.36
CA GLY A 50 -3.65 -2.29 -25.57
C GLY A 50 -3.38 -2.49 -24.09
N THR A 51 -4.29 -1.96 -23.29
CA THR A 51 -4.28 -2.06 -21.83
C THR A 51 -5.68 -2.37 -21.33
N ARG A 52 -5.75 -3.14 -20.26
CA ARG A 52 -7.00 -3.37 -19.52
C ARG A 52 -6.74 -3.19 -18.04
N ARG A 53 -7.46 -2.26 -17.44
CA ARG A 53 -7.38 -2.03 -16.01
C ARG A 53 -7.92 -3.24 -15.24
N MET A 54 -7.19 -3.62 -14.21
CA MET A 54 -7.55 -4.69 -13.29
C MET A 54 -7.19 -4.26 -11.87
N TYR A 55 -7.88 -4.83 -10.89
CA TYR A 55 -7.75 -4.41 -9.49
C TYR A 55 -7.11 -5.51 -8.66
N GLY A 56 -6.30 -5.11 -7.68
CA GLY A 56 -5.58 -6.00 -6.79
C GLY A 56 -4.12 -6.24 -7.20
N THR A 57 -3.44 -7.09 -6.46
CA THR A 57 -2.04 -7.47 -6.71
C THR A 57 -2.01 -8.64 -7.70
N PRO A 58 -1.30 -8.52 -8.83
CA PRO A 58 -1.17 -9.63 -9.78
C PRO A 58 -0.40 -10.79 -9.15
N VAL A 59 -0.90 -12.00 -9.34
CA VAL A 59 -0.29 -13.24 -8.82
C VAL A 59 0.29 -14.07 -9.94
N ALA A 60 -0.51 -14.35 -10.97
CA ALA A 60 -0.12 -15.21 -12.09
C ALA A 60 -0.99 -14.95 -13.30
N MET A 61 -0.51 -15.32 -14.50
CA MET A 61 -1.32 -15.41 -15.69
C MET A 61 -1.03 -16.72 -16.45
N TYR A 62 -2.04 -17.16 -17.22
CA TYR A 62 -1.91 -18.30 -18.13
C TYR A 62 -2.48 -17.93 -19.49
N LEU A 63 -1.66 -17.99 -20.53
CA LEU A 63 -2.06 -17.66 -21.90
C LEU A 63 -2.29 -18.92 -22.73
N ARG A 64 -3.53 -19.13 -23.17
CA ARG A 64 -3.94 -20.29 -24.01
C ARG A 64 -4.90 -19.85 -25.12
N ASP A 65 -4.59 -20.21 -26.34
CA ASP A 65 -5.48 -20.09 -27.51
C ASP A 65 -6.15 -18.71 -27.67
N GLY A 66 -5.41 -17.63 -27.36
CA GLY A 66 -5.93 -16.27 -27.44
C GLY A 66 -6.70 -15.80 -26.21
N VAL A 67 -6.87 -16.65 -25.20
CA VAL A 67 -7.44 -16.30 -23.90
C VAL A 67 -6.33 -16.23 -22.84
N LEU A 68 -6.34 -15.16 -22.06
CA LEU A 68 -5.45 -14.96 -20.92
C LEU A 68 -6.28 -15.06 -19.64
N TYR A 69 -5.92 -16.03 -18.79
CA TYR A 69 -6.46 -16.13 -17.45
C TYR A 69 -5.54 -15.33 -16.52
N ALA A 70 -6.05 -14.21 -16.03
CA ALA A 70 -5.35 -13.30 -15.12
C ALA A 70 -5.82 -13.54 -13.69
N LEU A 71 -4.87 -13.74 -12.78
CA LEU A 71 -5.12 -14.00 -11.37
C LEU A 71 -4.64 -12.84 -10.53
N PHE A 72 -5.57 -12.24 -9.78
CA PHE A 72 -5.29 -11.12 -8.88
C PHE A 72 -5.71 -11.45 -7.46
N SER A 73 -4.92 -10.99 -6.49
CA SER A 73 -5.18 -11.14 -5.07
C SER A 73 -5.38 -9.79 -4.38
N GLY A 74 -6.05 -9.81 -3.23
CA GLY A 74 -6.22 -8.60 -2.43
C GLY A 74 -7.24 -7.62 -2.99
N TRP A 75 -8.10 -8.07 -3.90
CA TRP A 75 -9.24 -7.28 -4.31
C TRP A 75 -10.22 -7.16 -3.15
N ARG A 76 -10.59 -5.94 -2.83
CA ARG A 76 -11.48 -5.63 -1.72
C ARG A 76 -12.89 -5.45 -2.26
N HIS A 77 -13.81 -6.27 -1.80
CA HIS A 77 -15.18 -6.27 -2.29
C HIS A 77 -16.17 -6.00 -1.16
N VAL A 78 -17.17 -5.18 -1.46
CA VAL A 78 -18.28 -4.90 -0.57
C VAL A 78 -19.45 -5.77 -1.00
N VAL A 79 -19.78 -6.79 -0.20
CA VAL A 79 -20.93 -7.67 -0.45
C VAL A 79 -22.15 -7.08 0.23
N PRO A 80 -23.18 -6.64 -0.52
CA PRO A 80 -24.43 -6.18 0.07
C PRO A 80 -25.09 -7.31 0.87
N ASP A 81 -25.61 -7.00 2.05
CA ASP A 81 -26.43 -7.97 2.77
C ASP A 81 -27.78 -8.18 2.03
N ALA A 82 -27.99 -9.41 1.58
CA ALA A 82 -29.22 -9.79 0.87
C ALA A 82 -30.49 -9.63 1.72
N GLN A 83 -30.38 -9.42 3.02
CA GLN A 83 -31.48 -9.27 3.98
C GLN A 83 -31.66 -7.81 4.45
N GLY A 84 -30.92 -6.86 3.87
CA GLY A 84 -31.00 -5.43 4.20
C GLY A 84 -30.26 -5.03 5.48
N GLY A 85 -29.37 -5.88 5.96
CA GLY A 85 -28.39 -5.57 7.02
C GLY A 85 -27.18 -4.78 6.50
N ALA A 86 -26.19 -4.58 7.36
CA ALA A 86 -24.94 -3.92 6.98
C ALA A 86 -24.19 -4.71 5.91
N SER A 87 -23.71 -4.03 4.88
CA SER A 87 -22.86 -4.64 3.85
C SER A 87 -21.61 -5.24 4.49
N ARG A 88 -21.24 -6.44 4.05
CA ARG A 88 -20.03 -7.13 4.52
C ARG A 88 -18.86 -6.84 3.59
N ARG A 89 -17.69 -6.66 4.15
CA ARG A 89 -16.46 -6.45 3.41
C ARG A 89 -15.62 -7.70 3.42
N GLU A 90 -15.13 -8.06 2.27
CA GLU A 90 -14.35 -9.27 2.08
C GLU A 90 -13.09 -8.97 1.27
N PHE A 91 -11.97 -9.58 1.69
CA PHE A 91 -10.80 -9.70 0.85
C PHE A 91 -11.03 -10.90 -0.08
N MET A 92 -10.98 -10.61 -1.37
CA MET A 92 -11.20 -11.60 -2.40
C MET A 92 -9.99 -11.69 -3.31
N SER A 93 -9.92 -12.78 -4.03
CA SER A 93 -9.05 -12.95 -5.18
C SER A 93 -9.91 -13.22 -6.40
N ARG A 94 -9.42 -12.86 -7.57
CA ARG A 94 -10.20 -13.01 -8.82
C ARG A 94 -9.40 -13.73 -9.87
N VAL A 95 -10.05 -14.66 -10.54
CA VAL A 95 -9.64 -15.21 -11.82
C VAL A 95 -10.48 -14.51 -12.90
N GLU A 96 -9.83 -13.84 -13.86
CA GLU A 96 -10.52 -13.20 -14.98
C GLU A 96 -10.00 -13.77 -16.29
N ALA A 97 -10.90 -14.27 -17.12
CA ALA A 97 -10.59 -14.74 -18.48
C ALA A 97 -10.75 -13.56 -19.45
N LEU A 98 -9.72 -13.26 -20.19
CA LEU A 98 -9.63 -12.14 -21.13
C LEU A 98 -9.38 -12.66 -22.55
N ASP A 99 -10.19 -12.26 -23.50
CA ASP A 99 -9.84 -12.40 -24.92
C ASP A 99 -8.78 -11.36 -25.28
N VAL A 100 -7.59 -11.83 -25.61
CA VAL A 100 -6.44 -11.03 -26.03
C VAL A 100 -6.04 -11.29 -27.48
N SER A 101 -6.92 -11.93 -28.27
CA SER A 101 -6.70 -12.18 -29.69
C SER A 101 -6.52 -10.90 -30.48
N ASP A 102 -7.30 -9.87 -30.17
CA ASP A 102 -7.07 -8.49 -30.57
C ASP A 102 -6.60 -7.67 -29.36
N PRO A 103 -5.29 -7.39 -29.24
CA PRO A 103 -4.79 -6.63 -28.10
C PRO A 103 -5.32 -5.19 -27.99
N ALA A 104 -5.84 -4.62 -29.08
CA ALA A 104 -6.41 -3.28 -29.05
C ALA A 104 -7.81 -3.24 -28.39
N GLU A 105 -8.46 -4.40 -28.29
CA GLU A 105 -9.81 -4.55 -27.72
C GLU A 105 -9.87 -5.72 -26.73
N ILE A 106 -9.07 -5.66 -25.66
CA ILE A 106 -9.04 -6.71 -24.64
C ILE A 106 -10.42 -6.78 -23.94
N GLN A 107 -11.13 -7.89 -24.14
CA GLN A 107 -12.47 -8.10 -23.64
C GLN A 107 -12.52 -9.13 -22.52
N PRO A 108 -13.26 -8.86 -21.42
CA PRO A 108 -13.53 -9.87 -20.41
C PRO A 108 -14.50 -10.90 -21.00
N VAL A 109 -14.16 -12.17 -20.87
CA VAL A 109 -14.99 -13.30 -21.31
C VAL A 109 -15.74 -13.89 -20.14
N GLY A 110 -15.06 -14.05 -18.99
CA GLY A 110 -15.66 -14.54 -17.76
C GLY A 110 -14.77 -14.24 -16.56
N SER A 111 -15.32 -14.41 -15.36
CA SER A 111 -14.58 -14.22 -14.13
C SER A 111 -15.13 -15.10 -13.01
N PHE A 112 -14.28 -15.39 -12.02
CA PHE A 112 -14.66 -16.09 -10.80
C PHE A 112 -13.95 -15.48 -9.59
N ASP A 113 -14.73 -15.21 -8.54
CA ASP A 113 -14.22 -14.65 -7.30
C ASP A 113 -13.96 -15.75 -6.28
N LEU A 114 -12.75 -15.75 -5.74
CA LEU A 114 -12.27 -16.67 -4.72
C LEU A 114 -12.21 -15.95 -3.36
N PRO A 115 -12.66 -16.56 -2.26
CA PRO A 115 -12.57 -15.94 -0.95
C PRO A 115 -11.12 -15.87 -0.48
N GLY A 116 -10.74 -14.77 0.17
CA GLY A 116 -9.43 -14.59 0.76
C GLY A 116 -8.31 -14.24 -0.23
N LYS A 117 -7.07 -14.30 0.26
CA LYS A 117 -5.86 -14.00 -0.50
C LYS A 117 -5.40 -15.25 -1.27
N LEU A 118 -5.23 -15.13 -2.57
CA LEU A 118 -4.63 -16.18 -3.41
C LEU A 118 -3.14 -16.29 -3.08
N THR A 119 -2.71 -17.47 -2.71
CA THR A 119 -1.32 -17.77 -2.36
C THR A 119 -0.62 -18.57 -3.46
N GLU A 120 -1.35 -19.47 -4.12
CA GLU A 120 -0.80 -20.35 -5.15
C GLU A 120 -1.86 -20.71 -6.19
N ALA A 121 -1.43 -20.94 -7.43
CA ALA A 121 -2.32 -21.43 -8.49
C ALA A 121 -1.58 -22.32 -9.48
N ARG A 122 -2.29 -23.31 -10.03
CA ARG A 122 -1.76 -24.20 -11.07
C ARG A 122 -2.81 -24.50 -12.12
N LEU A 123 -2.49 -24.29 -13.36
CA LEU A 123 -3.32 -24.66 -14.49
C LEU A 123 -2.87 -26.00 -15.10
N ALA A 124 -3.74 -27.01 -15.06
CA ALA A 124 -3.51 -28.32 -15.64
C ALA A 124 -4.65 -28.69 -16.59
N GLY A 125 -4.38 -28.79 -17.88
CA GLY A 125 -5.45 -29.04 -18.85
C GLY A 125 -6.51 -27.92 -18.85
N GLY A 126 -7.75 -28.28 -18.59
CA GLY A 126 -8.87 -27.35 -18.45
C GLY A 126 -9.27 -27.05 -17.01
N VAL A 127 -8.42 -27.40 -16.04
CA VAL A 127 -8.66 -27.23 -14.61
C VAL A 127 -7.63 -26.27 -14.03
N LEU A 128 -8.08 -25.24 -13.33
CA LEU A 128 -7.28 -24.35 -12.54
C LEU A 128 -7.44 -24.70 -11.05
N HIS A 129 -6.36 -25.15 -10.43
CA HIS A 129 -6.29 -25.33 -9.00
C HIS A 129 -5.81 -24.03 -8.36
N ALA A 130 -6.55 -23.50 -7.41
CA ALA A 130 -6.23 -22.26 -6.71
C ALA A 130 -6.25 -22.48 -5.20
N VAL A 131 -5.28 -21.94 -4.50
CA VAL A 131 -5.21 -21.98 -3.04
C VAL A 131 -5.37 -20.59 -2.50
N THR A 132 -6.34 -20.39 -1.62
CA THR A 132 -6.61 -19.12 -0.99
C THR A 132 -6.57 -19.23 0.53
N TYR A 133 -6.24 -18.13 1.18
CA TYR A 133 -6.14 -18.02 2.62
C TYR A 133 -6.99 -16.87 3.15
N GLU A 134 -7.82 -17.16 4.15
CA GLU A 134 -8.59 -16.19 4.91
C GLU A 134 -8.01 -16.08 6.31
N HIS A 135 -7.51 -14.91 6.68
CA HIS A 135 -6.78 -14.70 7.93
C HIS A 135 -7.66 -14.80 9.19
N GLY A 136 -8.97 -14.72 9.09
CA GLY A 136 -9.90 -14.81 10.22
C GLY A 136 -9.88 -13.65 11.20
N SER A 137 -8.85 -12.83 11.20
CA SER A 137 -8.71 -11.65 12.06
C SER A 137 -8.72 -10.37 11.21
N CYS A 138 -9.86 -9.99 10.72
CA CYS A 138 -10.10 -8.62 10.27
C CYS A 138 -11.06 -7.95 11.26
N PHE A 139 -11.09 -6.62 11.28
CA PHE A 139 -12.08 -5.87 12.06
C PHE A 139 -13.49 -6.36 11.69
N GLY A 140 -14.18 -7.03 12.62
CA GLY A 140 -15.51 -7.59 12.40
C GLY A 140 -15.56 -9.00 11.78
N CYS A 141 -14.45 -9.68 11.53
CA CYS A 141 -14.44 -11.09 11.11
C CYS A 141 -14.55 -12.02 12.31
N ALA A 142 -15.61 -12.81 12.36
CA ALA A 142 -15.84 -13.84 13.38
C ALA A 142 -15.36 -15.25 12.95
N ALA A 143 -14.67 -15.37 11.80
CA ALA A 143 -14.28 -16.65 11.23
C ALA A 143 -12.87 -17.07 11.67
N ALA A 144 -12.66 -18.35 11.95
CA ALA A 144 -11.33 -18.91 12.16
C ALA A 144 -10.50 -18.82 10.86
N PRO A 145 -9.16 -18.65 10.95
CA PRO A 145 -8.28 -18.70 9.80
C PRO A 145 -8.48 -20.01 9.03
N ASN A 146 -8.44 -19.94 7.71
CA ASN A 146 -8.62 -21.15 6.92
C ASN A 146 -7.89 -21.05 5.58
N THR A 147 -7.45 -22.20 5.10
CA THR A 147 -6.91 -22.39 3.75
C THR A 147 -7.91 -23.17 2.92
N THR A 148 -8.21 -22.64 1.73
CA THR A 148 -9.15 -23.27 0.81
C THR A 148 -8.44 -23.66 -0.49
N VAL A 149 -8.51 -24.92 -0.87
CA VAL A 149 -8.09 -25.42 -2.19
C VAL A 149 -9.33 -25.54 -3.05
N THR A 150 -9.34 -24.87 -4.18
CA THR A 150 -10.47 -24.84 -5.13
C THR A 150 -10.00 -25.32 -6.49
N SER A 151 -10.71 -26.26 -7.07
CA SER A 151 -10.60 -26.65 -8.48
C SER A 151 -11.66 -25.93 -9.29
N LEU A 152 -11.26 -25.23 -10.34
CA LEU A 152 -12.12 -24.49 -11.24
C LEU A 152 -12.07 -25.10 -12.64
N ALA A 153 -13.22 -25.34 -13.25
CA ALA A 153 -13.34 -25.61 -14.69
C ALA A 153 -13.07 -24.29 -15.43
N VAL A 154 -12.01 -24.27 -16.24
CA VAL A 154 -11.64 -23.10 -17.07
C VAL A 154 -11.54 -23.48 -18.55
N GLY A 155 -12.06 -24.64 -18.92
CA GLY A 155 -12.09 -25.10 -20.33
C GLY A 155 -13.02 -24.27 -21.21
N ASP A 156 -14.10 -23.73 -20.63
CA ASP A 156 -14.92 -22.68 -21.23
C ASP A 156 -14.62 -21.36 -20.48
N PRO A 157 -13.93 -20.42 -21.11
CA PRO A 157 -13.57 -19.17 -20.44
C PRO A 157 -14.79 -18.27 -20.07
N ALA A 158 -15.96 -18.51 -20.69
CA ALA A 158 -17.19 -17.77 -20.37
C ALA A 158 -17.95 -18.36 -19.18
N ASP A 159 -17.65 -19.60 -18.79
CA ASP A 159 -18.33 -20.31 -17.69
C ASP A 159 -17.30 -20.94 -16.74
N ILE A 160 -16.62 -20.07 -15.98
CA ILE A 160 -15.68 -20.50 -14.95
C ILE A 160 -16.47 -20.97 -13.72
N ALA A 161 -16.36 -22.25 -13.38
CA ALA A 161 -17.16 -22.84 -12.32
C ALA A 161 -16.33 -23.73 -11.39
N VAL A 162 -16.76 -23.82 -10.11
CA VAL A 162 -16.16 -24.74 -9.15
C VAL A 162 -16.47 -26.18 -9.53
N ILE A 163 -15.44 -27.00 -9.64
CA ILE A 163 -15.53 -28.46 -9.76
C ILE A 163 -15.58 -29.07 -8.37
N ASP A 164 -14.61 -28.75 -7.55
CA ASP A 164 -14.47 -29.28 -6.19
C ASP A 164 -13.76 -28.26 -5.29
N GLN A 165 -13.96 -28.41 -3.97
CA GLN A 165 -13.35 -27.51 -2.99
C GLN A 165 -13.07 -28.23 -1.68
N ARG A 166 -11.90 -27.98 -1.07
CA ARG A 166 -11.52 -28.44 0.26
C ARG A 166 -11.12 -27.27 1.12
N ARG A 167 -11.66 -27.20 2.31
CA ARG A 167 -11.41 -26.13 3.29
C ARG A 167 -10.78 -26.70 4.56
N PHE A 168 -9.64 -26.18 4.92
CA PHE A 168 -8.88 -26.57 6.10
C PHE A 168 -8.92 -25.42 7.10
N ILE A 169 -9.64 -25.65 8.23
CA ILE A 169 -9.80 -24.66 9.29
C ILE A 169 -8.65 -24.83 10.27
N GLU A 170 -7.96 -23.75 10.55
CA GLU A 170 -6.85 -23.74 11.50
C GLU A 170 -7.37 -23.58 12.93
N SER A 171 -6.81 -24.34 13.87
CA SER A 171 -7.25 -24.37 15.28
C SER A 171 -6.71 -23.20 16.12
N ALA A 172 -6.08 -22.20 15.51
CA ALA A 172 -5.38 -21.15 16.25
C ALA A 172 -6.29 -19.99 16.64
N PRO A 173 -6.34 -19.57 17.91
CA PRO A 173 -6.93 -18.30 18.31
C PRO A 173 -6.01 -17.14 17.90
N SER A 174 -6.61 -16.18 17.25
CA SER A 174 -6.25 -14.77 17.09
C SER A 174 -4.87 -14.32 17.59
N GLY A 175 -4.04 -13.79 16.71
CA GLY A 175 -3.06 -12.80 17.10
C GLY A 175 -1.65 -12.92 16.55
N TYR A 176 -1.29 -13.91 15.72
CA TYR A 176 0.02 -13.96 15.09
C TYR A 176 -0.03 -14.35 13.60
N TRP A 177 0.77 -13.64 12.82
CA TRP A 177 0.86 -13.58 11.37
C TRP A 177 1.61 -14.79 10.79
N GLY A 178 0.98 -15.95 10.75
CA GLY A 178 1.48 -17.10 10.03
C GLY A 178 0.70 -17.27 8.74
N TRP A 179 1.33 -17.10 7.59
CA TRP A 179 0.75 -17.44 6.30
C TRP A 179 0.93 -18.95 6.06
N PRO A 180 -0.08 -19.66 5.54
CA PRO A 180 0.11 -21.03 5.12
C PRO A 180 1.11 -21.07 3.98
N SER A 181 2.00 -22.06 4.03
CA SER A 181 2.89 -22.35 2.93
C SER A 181 2.29 -23.46 2.07
N VAL A 182 2.29 -23.26 0.75
CA VAL A 182 1.76 -24.23 -0.19
C VAL A 182 2.84 -24.59 -1.20
N SER A 183 3.16 -25.88 -1.28
CA SER A 183 4.02 -26.44 -2.32
C SER A 183 3.19 -27.36 -3.21
N VAL A 184 3.47 -27.36 -4.52
CA VAL A 184 2.69 -28.10 -5.52
C VAL A 184 3.64 -28.99 -6.33
N SER A 185 3.35 -30.29 -6.36
CA SER A 185 3.96 -31.25 -7.29
C SER A 185 3.01 -31.52 -8.47
N ASP A 186 3.35 -32.50 -9.32
CA ASP A 186 2.49 -32.85 -10.47
C ASP A 186 1.10 -33.33 -10.06
N ASP A 187 1.03 -34.13 -9.00
CA ASP A 187 -0.17 -34.85 -8.59
C ASP A 187 -0.67 -34.42 -7.19
N ARG A 188 0.06 -33.58 -6.45
CA ARG A 188 -0.26 -33.25 -5.05
C ARG A 188 -0.03 -31.78 -4.74
N MET A 189 -0.82 -31.30 -3.80
CA MET A 189 -0.58 -30.06 -3.08
C MET A 189 -0.27 -30.37 -1.62
N TYR A 190 0.73 -29.69 -1.08
CA TYR A 190 1.16 -29.78 0.30
C TYR A 190 0.83 -28.45 0.98
N VAL A 191 -0.23 -28.45 1.79
CA VAL A 191 -0.68 -27.27 2.52
C VAL A 191 -0.13 -27.36 3.93
N ALA A 192 0.88 -26.56 4.24
CA ALA A 192 1.50 -26.50 5.55
C ALA A 192 0.81 -25.42 6.40
N SER A 193 0.37 -25.82 7.59
CA SER A 193 -0.15 -24.92 8.62
C SER A 193 0.73 -24.98 9.87
N ALA A 194 0.99 -23.81 10.49
CA ALA A 194 1.79 -23.72 11.70
C ALA A 194 0.89 -23.55 12.93
N THR A 195 1.21 -24.25 14.01
CA THR A 195 0.55 -24.09 15.30
C THR A 195 1.33 -23.11 16.16
N TRP A 196 0.78 -21.91 16.37
CA TRP A 196 1.41 -20.82 17.13
C TRP A 196 1.02 -20.77 18.61
N ASN A 197 0.23 -21.73 19.09
CA ASN A 197 -0.23 -21.75 20.47
C ASN A 197 0.90 -22.14 21.43
N GLY A 198 1.15 -21.31 22.44
CA GLY A 198 2.02 -21.66 23.56
C GLY A 198 1.44 -22.84 24.29
N GLY A 199 2.19 -23.95 24.37
CA GLY A 199 1.81 -25.22 25.04
C GLY A 199 2.64 -26.39 24.50
N GLU A 200 2.26 -27.61 24.79
CA GLU A 200 2.96 -28.81 24.32
C GLU A 200 2.93 -28.99 22.79
N GLU A 201 2.02 -28.30 22.08
CA GLU A 201 1.91 -28.29 20.60
C GLU A 201 2.70 -27.16 19.93
N ALA A 202 3.28 -26.23 20.70
CA ALA A 202 4.13 -25.19 20.19
C ALA A 202 5.35 -25.77 19.46
N GLY A 203 5.61 -25.29 18.24
CA GLY A 203 6.73 -25.79 17.44
C GLY A 203 6.42 -27.02 16.60
N ARG A 204 5.15 -27.34 16.38
CA ARG A 204 4.72 -28.33 15.41
C ARG A 204 3.98 -27.66 14.25
N ALA A 205 4.11 -28.24 13.09
CA ALA A 205 3.29 -27.90 11.94
C ALA A 205 2.59 -29.16 11.41
N THR A 206 1.57 -28.95 10.63
CA THR A 206 0.87 -30.03 9.93
C THR A 206 0.94 -29.77 8.44
N ILE A 207 1.30 -30.76 7.66
CA ILE A 207 1.17 -30.74 6.20
C ILE A 207 -0.06 -31.56 5.85
N GLN A 208 -1.05 -30.89 5.28
CA GLN A 208 -2.21 -31.56 4.68
C GLN A 208 -1.91 -31.82 3.20
N VAL A 209 -1.98 -33.08 2.80
CA VAL A 209 -1.85 -33.48 1.41
C VAL A 209 -3.20 -33.39 0.72
N VAL A 210 -3.24 -32.82 -0.47
CA VAL A 210 -4.41 -32.82 -1.36
C VAL A 210 -3.97 -33.46 -2.67
N ASP A 211 -4.59 -34.57 -3.04
CA ASP A 211 -4.37 -35.24 -4.33
C ASP A 211 -5.13 -34.43 -5.42
N ILE A 212 -4.39 -33.99 -6.43
CA ILE A 212 -4.87 -33.22 -7.58
C ILE A 212 -4.63 -33.97 -8.90
N SER A 213 -4.38 -35.27 -8.83
CA SER A 213 -4.05 -36.12 -9.99
C SER A 213 -5.23 -36.36 -10.94
N ASP A 214 -6.46 -36.13 -10.48
CA ASP A 214 -7.64 -36.31 -11.33
C ASP A 214 -7.72 -35.22 -12.42
N PRO A 215 -7.63 -35.58 -13.71
CA PRO A 215 -7.73 -34.62 -14.79
C PRO A 215 -9.09 -33.94 -14.90
N GLY A 216 -10.11 -34.48 -14.27
CA GLY A 216 -11.44 -33.88 -14.15
C GLY A 216 -11.53 -32.84 -13.04
N GLY A 217 -10.49 -32.70 -12.20
CA GLY A 217 -10.38 -31.68 -11.16
C GLY A 217 -11.00 -32.10 -9.82
N ALA A 218 -11.35 -33.37 -9.60
CA ALA A 218 -11.77 -33.82 -8.28
C ALA A 218 -10.58 -33.74 -7.30
N LEU A 219 -10.84 -33.21 -6.10
CA LEU A 219 -9.86 -33.08 -5.03
C LEU A 219 -10.04 -34.21 -4.02
N VAL A 220 -8.99 -34.96 -3.74
CA VAL A 220 -9.03 -35.99 -2.71
C VAL A 220 -8.16 -35.56 -1.54
N GLU A 221 -8.76 -35.48 -0.36
CA GLU A 221 -8.05 -35.22 0.87
C GLU A 221 -7.15 -36.41 1.18
N GLY A 222 -5.84 -36.15 1.28
CA GLY A 222 -4.81 -37.14 1.50
C GLY A 222 -4.35 -37.22 2.96
N ALA A 223 -3.14 -37.74 3.14
CA ALA A 223 -2.49 -37.88 4.44
C ALA A 223 -2.34 -36.53 5.14
N ARG A 224 -2.42 -36.59 6.47
CA ARG A 224 -2.03 -35.50 7.35
C ARG A 224 -0.70 -35.87 7.99
N VAL A 225 0.36 -35.11 7.65
CA VAL A 225 1.71 -35.36 8.14
C VAL A 225 2.02 -34.36 9.25
N GLU A 226 2.29 -34.87 10.45
CA GLU A 226 2.77 -34.06 11.56
C GLU A 226 4.27 -33.89 11.45
N VAL A 227 4.76 -32.66 11.56
CA VAL A 227 6.15 -32.29 11.42
C VAL A 227 6.63 -31.52 12.62
N THR A 228 7.89 -31.76 13.02
CA THR A 228 8.54 -30.98 14.06
C THR A 228 9.01 -29.66 13.46
N GLY A 229 8.68 -28.52 14.10
CA GLY A 229 9.03 -27.21 13.63
C GLY A 229 7.98 -26.60 12.72
N GLN A 230 8.30 -25.44 12.13
CA GLN A 230 7.40 -24.63 11.31
C GLN A 230 7.85 -24.59 9.86
N ILE A 231 6.91 -24.48 8.95
CA ILE A 231 7.13 -24.28 7.52
C ILE A 231 6.50 -22.94 7.14
N ALA A 232 7.34 -21.97 6.79
CA ALA A 232 6.93 -20.60 6.50
C ALA A 232 7.02 -20.24 5.01
N SER A 233 7.68 -21.07 4.19
CA SER A 233 7.87 -20.82 2.77
C SER A 233 7.67 -22.10 1.95
N PRO A 234 7.12 -22.02 0.72
CA PRO A 234 6.98 -23.18 -0.17
C PRO A 234 8.31 -23.83 -0.51
N TRP A 235 9.41 -23.11 -0.46
CA TRP A 235 10.77 -23.61 -0.71
C TRP A 235 11.30 -24.57 0.35
N GLN A 236 10.65 -24.61 1.53
CA GLN A 236 11.01 -25.54 2.58
C GLN A 236 10.45 -26.94 2.37
N VAL A 237 9.59 -27.14 1.36
CA VAL A 237 8.93 -28.43 1.07
C VAL A 237 9.26 -28.84 -0.37
N ASP A 238 9.65 -30.08 -0.56
CA ASP A 238 9.94 -30.64 -1.87
C ASP A 238 9.52 -32.12 -1.97
N GLU A 239 9.14 -32.55 -3.16
CA GLU A 239 8.86 -33.93 -3.51
C GLU A 239 9.84 -34.38 -4.60
N HIS A 240 10.60 -35.44 -4.30
CA HIS A 240 11.59 -35.98 -5.22
C HIS A 240 11.64 -37.52 -5.11
N ASP A 241 11.52 -38.20 -6.24
CA ASP A 241 11.60 -39.67 -6.39
C ASP A 241 10.75 -40.45 -5.35
N GLY A 242 9.53 -39.95 -5.05
CA GLY A 242 8.60 -40.59 -4.12
C GLY A 242 8.93 -40.31 -2.65
N VAL A 243 9.79 -39.36 -2.38
CA VAL A 243 10.13 -38.91 -1.03
C VAL A 243 9.64 -37.45 -0.87
N LEU A 244 8.82 -37.23 0.16
CA LEU A 244 8.50 -35.90 0.66
C LEU A 244 9.59 -35.48 1.63
N ARG A 245 10.18 -34.31 1.44
CA ARG A 245 11.26 -33.80 2.27
C ARG A 245 11.04 -32.33 2.56
N PHE A 246 11.43 -31.91 3.75
CA PHE A 246 11.29 -30.53 4.14
C PHE A 246 12.31 -30.14 5.20
N VAL A 247 12.58 -28.84 5.23
CA VAL A 247 13.37 -28.20 6.27
C VAL A 247 12.43 -27.33 7.12
N SER A 248 12.41 -27.59 8.41
CA SER A 248 11.54 -26.89 9.35
C SER A 248 12.33 -26.04 10.34
N LEU A 249 11.70 -24.98 10.80
CA LEU A 249 12.20 -24.10 11.86
C LEU A 249 11.64 -24.49 13.21
N PRO A 250 12.41 -24.39 14.30
CA PRO A 250 11.84 -24.42 15.64
C PRO A 250 10.87 -23.25 15.83
N GLY A 251 9.84 -23.46 16.63
CA GLY A 251 8.93 -22.38 17.00
C GLY A 251 9.63 -21.30 17.85
N PRO A 252 9.15 -20.06 17.84
CA PRO A 252 9.76 -18.94 18.56
C PRO A 252 9.82 -19.13 20.10
N TRP A 253 9.09 -20.09 20.61
CA TRP A 253 9.05 -20.45 22.05
C TRP A 253 9.95 -21.62 22.40
N GLN A 254 10.78 -22.11 21.48
CA GLN A 254 11.75 -23.19 21.67
C GLN A 254 13.17 -22.66 21.41
N PRO A 255 13.72 -21.83 22.31
CA PRO A 255 15.00 -21.14 22.08
C PRO A 255 16.20 -22.06 21.91
N ASP A 256 16.09 -23.30 22.38
CA ASP A 256 17.17 -24.31 22.32
C ASP A 256 16.98 -25.33 21.17
N ALA A 257 15.85 -25.28 20.45
CA ALA A 257 15.61 -26.17 19.32
C ALA A 257 16.31 -25.67 18.05
N ARG A 258 16.80 -26.64 17.27
CA ARG A 258 17.51 -26.37 16.01
C ARG A 258 16.60 -26.62 14.80
N PRO A 259 16.82 -25.91 13.68
CA PRO A 259 16.23 -26.29 12.40
C PRO A 259 16.57 -27.75 12.09
N GLY A 260 15.68 -28.41 11.38
CA GLY A 260 15.88 -29.82 11.02
C GLY A 260 15.38 -30.12 9.62
N ILE A 261 15.95 -31.14 9.02
CA ILE A 261 15.45 -31.74 7.81
C ILE A 261 14.74 -33.05 8.14
N GLN A 262 13.59 -33.29 7.56
CA GLN A 262 12.78 -34.50 7.74
C GLN A 262 12.39 -35.04 6.37
N THR A 263 12.39 -36.36 6.24
CA THR A 263 12.05 -37.07 5.01
C THR A 263 10.97 -38.11 5.29
N PHE A 264 10.10 -38.31 4.31
CA PHE A 264 8.98 -39.23 4.38
C PHE A 264 8.85 -39.98 3.06
N SER A 265 8.60 -41.29 3.14
CA SER A 265 8.26 -42.10 1.98
C SER A 265 6.81 -41.88 1.57
N ILE A 266 6.55 -41.54 0.34
CA ILE A 266 5.21 -41.39 -0.23
C ILE A 266 4.79 -42.75 -0.77
N VAL A 267 3.99 -43.50 0.00
CA VAL A 267 3.40 -44.77 -0.44
C VAL A 267 2.21 -44.48 -1.36
N SER A 268 1.41 -43.47 -0.99
CA SER A 268 0.32 -42.93 -1.77
C SER A 268 -0.04 -41.53 -1.25
N SER A 269 -0.95 -40.80 -1.91
CA SER A 269 -1.44 -39.52 -1.38
C SER A 269 -2.13 -39.65 -0.01
N GLN A 270 -2.63 -40.86 0.37
CA GLN A 270 -3.27 -41.13 1.63
C GLN A 270 -2.31 -41.75 2.70
N GLU A 271 -1.12 -42.20 2.26
CA GLU A 271 -0.17 -42.87 3.16
C GLU A 271 1.24 -42.35 2.94
N ILE A 272 1.72 -41.54 3.88
CA ILE A 272 3.05 -40.96 3.92
C ILE A 272 3.71 -41.36 5.25
N VAL A 273 4.86 -41.99 5.16
CA VAL A 273 5.50 -42.64 6.30
C VAL A 273 6.84 -42.01 6.62
N PRO A 274 7.15 -41.67 7.89
CA PRO A 274 8.47 -41.15 8.27
C PRO A 274 9.60 -42.02 7.79
N LEU A 275 10.66 -41.46 7.23
CA LEU A 275 11.81 -42.19 6.67
C LEU A 275 13.11 -41.84 7.41
N GLY A 276 13.45 -40.54 7.49
CA GLY A 276 14.66 -40.09 8.17
C GLY A 276 14.51 -38.66 8.71
N ALA A 277 15.42 -38.26 9.59
CA ALA A 277 15.50 -36.89 10.10
C ALA A 277 16.91 -36.58 10.61
N THR A 278 17.32 -35.33 10.51
CA THR A 278 18.53 -34.79 11.14
C THR A 278 18.35 -33.35 11.59
N GLU A 279 19.01 -32.97 12.69
CA GLU A 279 19.11 -31.56 13.08
C GLU A 279 20.26 -30.90 12.32
N LEU A 280 20.09 -29.64 11.99
CA LEU A 280 21.10 -28.82 11.31
C LEU A 280 21.91 -28.02 12.32
N ASP A 281 23.23 -27.90 12.12
CA ASP A 281 24.13 -27.18 13.02
C ASP A 281 24.05 -25.66 12.83
N VAL A 282 22.87 -25.10 13.06
CA VAL A 282 22.59 -23.67 13.03
C VAL A 282 22.30 -23.17 14.44
N HIS A 283 22.67 -21.92 14.72
CA HIS A 283 22.33 -21.32 16.01
C HIS A 283 20.82 -21.39 16.28
N PRO A 284 20.37 -21.81 17.46
CA PRO A 284 18.95 -22.04 17.77
C PRO A 284 18.04 -20.82 17.52
N ALA A 285 18.56 -19.61 17.69
CA ALA A 285 17.82 -18.36 17.43
C ALA A 285 17.83 -17.91 15.94
N ALA A 286 18.49 -18.68 15.05
CA ALA A 286 18.57 -18.30 13.64
C ALA A 286 17.25 -18.65 12.92
N ALA A 287 16.61 -17.67 12.32
CA ALA A 287 15.52 -17.91 11.38
C ALA A 287 16.07 -18.51 10.08
N LEU A 288 15.31 -19.40 9.42
CA LEU A 288 15.62 -19.81 8.05
C LEU A 288 15.25 -18.66 7.11
N ARG A 289 16.18 -18.34 6.22
CA ARG A 289 15.95 -17.34 5.19
C ARG A 289 15.48 -17.96 3.89
N SER A 290 16.07 -19.06 3.50
CA SER A 290 15.69 -19.80 2.29
C SER A 290 16.20 -21.23 2.32
N VAL A 291 15.56 -22.08 1.55
CA VAL A 291 15.98 -23.45 1.30
C VAL A 291 15.93 -23.69 -0.21
N ARG A 292 16.87 -24.46 -0.73
CA ARG A 292 16.83 -24.94 -2.11
C ARG A 292 17.15 -26.41 -2.16
N PHE A 293 16.24 -27.18 -2.70
CA PHE A 293 16.46 -28.59 -3.02
C PHE A 293 16.94 -28.71 -4.49
N ASP A 294 17.91 -29.59 -4.73
CA ASP A 294 18.49 -29.88 -6.04
C ASP A 294 18.82 -31.37 -6.16
N GLY A 295 17.89 -32.15 -6.63
CA GLY A 295 18.04 -33.61 -6.71
C GLY A 295 18.32 -34.18 -5.33
N ASP A 296 19.44 -34.89 -5.16
CA ASP A 296 19.88 -35.49 -3.88
C ASP A 296 20.61 -34.50 -2.96
N ARG A 297 20.36 -33.20 -3.10
CA ARG A 297 21.05 -32.15 -2.34
C ARG A 297 20.04 -31.14 -1.81
N ALA A 298 20.41 -30.47 -0.71
CA ALA A 298 19.74 -29.26 -0.29
C ALA A 298 20.76 -28.22 0.19
N TYR A 299 20.38 -26.95 0.03
CA TYR A 299 21.12 -25.78 0.48
C TYR A 299 20.23 -25.00 1.43
N VAL A 300 20.69 -24.78 2.66
CA VAL A 300 19.91 -24.15 3.71
C VAL A 300 20.58 -22.84 4.12
N ILE A 301 19.88 -21.72 3.95
CA ILE A 301 20.34 -20.38 4.31
C ILE A 301 19.71 -19.99 5.65
N ALA A 302 20.54 -19.81 6.67
CA ALA A 302 20.10 -19.35 7.98
C ALA A 302 20.34 -17.85 8.13
N GLU A 303 19.36 -17.16 8.72
CA GLU A 303 19.49 -15.73 9.04
C GLU A 303 20.51 -15.55 10.15
N TYR A 304 21.37 -14.53 10.03
CA TYR A 304 22.48 -14.24 10.94
C TYR A 304 23.62 -15.28 11.00
N ALA A 305 23.51 -16.40 10.29
CA ALA A 305 24.65 -17.26 10.03
C ALA A 305 25.40 -16.73 8.79
N ASP A 306 26.72 -16.57 8.85
CA ASP A 306 27.54 -16.23 7.69
C ASP A 306 27.71 -17.45 6.76
N ALA A 307 26.68 -18.31 6.67
CA ALA A 307 26.83 -19.62 6.06
C ALA A 307 25.59 -20.12 5.33
N VAL A 308 25.84 -20.84 4.24
CA VAL A 308 24.89 -21.76 3.61
C VAL A 308 25.30 -23.19 3.94
N LEU A 309 24.42 -23.92 4.59
CA LEU A 309 24.64 -25.33 4.86
C LEU A 309 24.39 -26.18 3.63
N THR A 310 25.20 -27.17 3.40
CA THR A 310 25.02 -28.17 2.36
C THR A 310 24.56 -29.48 2.98
N VAL A 311 23.51 -30.05 2.44
CA VAL A 311 22.89 -31.28 2.93
C VAL A 311 22.92 -32.35 1.84
N ASP A 312 23.38 -33.54 2.20
CA ASP A 312 23.32 -34.74 1.36
C ASP A 312 22.02 -35.50 1.66
N LEU A 313 21.22 -35.69 0.63
CA LEU A 313 19.93 -36.39 0.63
C LEU A 313 19.96 -37.66 -0.23
N SER A 314 21.14 -38.11 -0.67
CA SER A 314 21.27 -39.34 -1.46
C SER A 314 20.78 -40.59 -0.77
N ASP A 315 20.87 -40.62 0.56
CA ASP A 315 20.16 -41.62 1.43
C ASP A 315 19.06 -40.89 2.19
N ALA A 316 17.85 -40.94 1.65
CA ALA A 316 16.69 -40.30 2.29
C ALA A 316 16.35 -40.84 3.70
N ALA A 317 16.82 -42.02 4.05
CA ALA A 317 16.65 -42.56 5.39
C ALA A 317 17.67 -42.00 6.39
N SER A 318 18.73 -41.39 5.90
CA SER A 318 19.83 -40.84 6.71
C SER A 318 20.30 -39.49 6.15
N PRO A 319 19.41 -38.46 6.08
CA PRO A 319 19.80 -37.14 5.59
C PRO A 319 20.94 -36.58 6.46
N ALA A 320 21.94 -35.96 5.83
CA ALA A 320 23.13 -35.51 6.55
C ALA A 320 23.54 -34.08 6.14
N GLU A 321 23.76 -33.23 7.11
CA GLU A 321 24.55 -32.01 6.90
C GLU A 321 26.00 -32.43 6.70
N VAL A 322 26.61 -32.00 5.57
CA VAL A 322 27.93 -32.45 5.18
C VAL A 322 28.95 -31.34 5.05
N GLY A 323 28.53 -30.09 4.91
CA GLY A 323 29.43 -28.96 4.76
C GLY A 323 28.77 -27.62 4.95
N GLU A 324 29.59 -26.59 4.90
CA GLU A 324 29.19 -25.20 5.11
C GLU A 324 29.95 -24.28 4.15
N ILE A 325 29.22 -23.34 3.55
CA ILE A 325 29.76 -22.26 2.73
C ILE A 325 29.82 -21.01 3.57
N GLY A 326 31.01 -20.62 4.04
CA GLY A 326 31.21 -19.44 4.86
C GLY A 326 31.62 -18.19 4.06
N GLY A 327 31.64 -17.03 4.72
CA GLY A 327 32.21 -15.79 4.21
C GLY A 327 31.29 -14.94 3.30
N THR A 328 30.01 -15.19 3.32
CA THR A 328 29.00 -14.43 2.57
C THR A 328 27.90 -13.94 3.49
N ARG A 329 28.10 -12.78 4.11
CA ARG A 329 27.06 -12.16 4.92
C ARG A 329 25.80 -11.93 4.09
N TRP A 330 24.65 -12.34 4.61
CA TRP A 330 23.33 -11.98 4.09
C TRP A 330 23.04 -12.54 2.68
N ILE A 331 23.27 -13.83 2.47
CA ILE A 331 22.73 -14.52 1.29
C ILE A 331 21.19 -14.52 1.41
N ASN A 332 20.53 -14.07 0.37
CA ASN A 332 19.08 -14.02 0.28
C ASN A 332 18.50 -15.16 -0.53
N HIS A 333 19.29 -15.67 -1.48
CA HIS A 333 18.87 -16.70 -2.43
C HIS A 333 20.07 -17.46 -2.97
N VAL A 334 19.89 -18.74 -3.27
CA VAL A 334 20.84 -19.56 -4.00
C VAL A 334 20.17 -20.23 -5.17
N GLU A 335 20.89 -20.35 -6.27
CA GLU A 335 20.47 -21.01 -7.50
C GLU A 335 21.46 -22.09 -7.90
N PRO A 336 21.11 -23.37 -7.70
CA PRO A 336 21.96 -24.51 -8.06
C PRO A 336 21.98 -24.70 -9.59
N ARG A 337 23.18 -24.98 -10.13
CA ARG A 337 23.39 -25.30 -11.54
C ARG A 337 24.37 -26.47 -11.69
N GLY A 338 23.90 -27.66 -11.34
CA GLY A 338 24.71 -28.88 -11.34
C GLY A 338 25.74 -28.87 -10.22
N ASP A 339 27.03 -28.81 -10.57
CA ASP A 339 28.13 -28.70 -9.60
C ASP A 339 28.55 -27.27 -9.28
N ARG A 340 27.75 -26.30 -9.68
CA ARG A 340 27.92 -24.87 -9.37
C ARG A 340 26.71 -24.32 -8.62
N LEU A 341 26.97 -23.39 -7.71
CA LEU A 341 25.96 -22.70 -6.95
C LEU A 341 26.16 -21.20 -7.10
N PHE A 342 25.15 -20.49 -7.57
CA PHE A 342 25.11 -19.04 -7.55
C PHE A 342 24.44 -18.59 -6.25
N ALA A 343 25.06 -17.66 -5.53
CA ALA A 343 24.49 -17.08 -4.33
C ALA A 343 24.31 -15.58 -4.51
N PHE A 344 23.12 -15.11 -4.18
CA PHE A 344 22.69 -13.70 -4.27
C PHE A 344 22.56 -13.16 -2.85
N GLY A 345 23.25 -12.09 -2.54
CA GLY A 345 23.30 -11.56 -1.21
C GLY A 345 23.55 -10.07 -1.13
N ALA A 346 23.63 -9.61 0.10
CA ALA A 346 23.99 -8.25 0.43
C ALA A 346 25.18 -8.27 1.41
N HIS A 347 26.00 -7.25 1.36
CA HIS A 347 27.13 -7.08 2.25
C HIS A 347 27.04 -5.72 2.93
N ASN A 348 27.14 -5.69 4.24
CA ASN A 348 27.10 -4.46 5.02
C ASN A 348 28.48 -4.21 5.63
N GLU A 349 29.25 -3.32 5.04
CA GLU A 349 30.44 -2.75 5.69
C GLU A 349 30.04 -1.49 6.43
N ALA A 350 30.33 -1.43 7.73
CA ALA A 350 29.84 -0.39 8.65
C ALA A 350 30.12 1.07 8.21
N ALA A 351 31.01 1.28 7.26
CA ALA A 351 31.34 2.59 6.70
C ALA A 351 30.59 2.92 5.40
N ASP A 352 30.30 1.92 4.57
CA ASP A 352 29.85 2.10 3.18
C ASP A 352 28.37 1.70 2.94
N GLY A 353 27.67 1.22 3.99
CA GLY A 353 26.29 0.75 3.87
C GLY A 353 26.19 -0.63 3.21
N THR A 354 24.97 -1.02 2.82
CA THR A 354 24.69 -2.33 2.23
C THR A 354 24.88 -2.30 0.72
N THR A 355 25.77 -3.14 0.18
CA THR A 355 25.94 -3.39 -1.26
C THR A 355 25.45 -4.79 -1.62
N LEU A 356 25.06 -5.01 -2.87
CA LEU A 356 24.64 -6.32 -3.36
C LEU A 356 25.81 -7.10 -3.95
N HIS A 357 25.72 -8.41 -3.92
CA HIS A 357 26.71 -9.28 -4.58
C HIS A 357 26.08 -10.54 -5.19
N VAL A 358 26.79 -11.07 -6.18
CA VAL A 358 26.62 -12.44 -6.68
C VAL A 358 27.93 -13.18 -6.47
N ALA A 359 27.86 -14.35 -5.87
CA ALA A 359 29.00 -15.23 -5.66
C ALA A 359 28.78 -16.57 -6.40
N LEU A 360 29.84 -17.17 -6.90
CA LEU A 360 29.87 -18.46 -7.57
C LEU A 360 30.69 -19.45 -6.73
N PHE A 361 30.10 -20.60 -6.44
CA PHE A 361 30.71 -21.64 -5.65
C PHE A 361 30.85 -22.94 -6.47
N ASP A 362 31.93 -23.67 -6.25
CA ASP A 362 32.06 -25.07 -6.59
C ASP A 362 31.45 -25.93 -5.48
N VAL A 363 30.43 -26.69 -5.80
CA VAL A 363 29.72 -27.62 -4.92
C VAL A 363 29.78 -29.05 -5.43
N SER A 364 30.81 -29.36 -6.24
CA SER A 364 31.08 -30.74 -6.73
C SER A 364 31.41 -31.69 -5.57
N ASP A 365 32.05 -31.17 -4.51
CA ASP A 365 32.21 -31.80 -3.21
C ASP A 365 31.38 -31.04 -2.18
N LEU A 366 30.22 -31.56 -1.81
CA LEU A 366 29.33 -30.94 -0.85
C LEU A 366 29.95 -30.79 0.56
N ALA A 367 30.92 -31.63 0.91
CA ALA A 367 31.58 -31.56 2.20
C ALA A 367 32.63 -30.43 2.26
N ASN A 368 33.15 -30.00 1.09
CA ASN A 368 34.19 -28.99 0.98
C ASN A 368 33.87 -27.95 -0.13
N PRO A 369 32.74 -27.26 -0.05
CA PRO A 369 32.40 -26.26 -1.04
C PRO A 369 33.39 -25.10 -1.05
N THR A 370 33.69 -24.54 -2.22
CA THR A 370 34.67 -23.46 -2.35
C THR A 370 34.14 -22.30 -3.18
N MET A 371 34.37 -21.08 -2.71
CA MET A 371 34.08 -19.90 -3.52
C MET A 371 35.06 -19.76 -4.67
N LEU A 372 34.52 -19.65 -5.89
CA LEU A 372 35.31 -19.42 -7.10
C LEU A 372 35.50 -17.94 -7.38
N GLU A 373 34.42 -17.19 -7.42
CA GLU A 373 34.40 -15.74 -7.66
C GLU A 373 33.24 -15.03 -7.00
N ARG A 374 33.37 -13.73 -6.83
CA ARG A 374 32.30 -12.82 -6.31
C ARG A 374 32.35 -11.49 -7.07
N VAL A 375 31.17 -10.96 -7.38
CA VAL A 375 30.98 -9.65 -8.01
C VAL A 375 30.07 -8.80 -7.15
N ASP A 376 30.59 -7.66 -6.71
CA ASP A 376 29.83 -6.66 -5.94
C ASP A 376 29.26 -5.59 -6.88
N PHE A 377 28.02 -5.11 -6.60
CA PHE A 377 27.33 -4.10 -7.39
C PHE A 377 26.28 -3.34 -6.56
N GLY A 378 25.72 -2.28 -7.17
CA GLY A 378 24.83 -1.35 -6.50
C GLY A 378 25.61 -0.38 -5.60
N GLY A 379 24.97 0.72 -5.24
CA GLY A 379 25.48 1.68 -4.29
C GLY A 379 25.07 1.35 -2.85
N ARG A 380 25.27 2.33 -1.96
CA ARG A 380 24.87 2.23 -0.56
C ARG A 380 23.37 1.95 -0.40
N ASP A 381 23.03 1.00 0.45
CA ASP A 381 21.67 0.56 0.73
C ASP A 381 20.89 0.06 -0.51
N ALA A 382 21.61 -0.50 -1.47
CA ALA A 382 21.05 -1.21 -2.59
C ALA A 382 20.31 -2.48 -2.13
N ARG A 383 19.21 -2.80 -2.80
CA ARG A 383 18.41 -3.99 -2.53
C ARG A 383 17.80 -4.57 -3.80
N VAL A 384 17.60 -5.86 -3.82
CA VAL A 384 16.77 -6.52 -4.81
C VAL A 384 15.30 -6.18 -4.53
N VAL A 385 14.49 -6.10 -5.57
CA VAL A 385 13.18 -5.46 -5.52
C VAL A 385 12.06 -6.42 -5.18
N GLU A 386 12.20 -7.70 -5.55
CA GLU A 386 11.13 -8.67 -5.42
C GLU A 386 10.96 -9.18 -3.98
N GLU A 387 9.76 -9.62 -3.64
CA GLU A 387 9.46 -10.28 -2.36
C GLU A 387 10.29 -11.55 -2.21
N HIS A 388 10.59 -11.92 -0.97
CA HIS A 388 11.50 -13.03 -0.64
C HIS A 388 11.11 -14.35 -1.32
N ASP A 389 9.84 -14.69 -1.36
CA ASP A 389 9.34 -15.94 -1.95
C ASP A 389 9.39 -15.94 -3.48
N ARG A 390 9.49 -14.77 -4.12
CA ARG A 390 9.55 -14.59 -5.57
C ARG A 390 10.88 -14.05 -6.08
N ILE A 391 11.88 -13.95 -5.22
CA ILE A 391 13.19 -13.40 -5.57
C ILE A 391 13.85 -14.14 -6.74
N HIS A 392 13.60 -15.47 -6.89
CA HIS A 392 14.08 -16.28 -7.98
C HIS A 392 13.54 -15.87 -9.35
N GLU A 393 12.36 -15.25 -9.41
CA GLU A 393 11.74 -14.73 -10.63
C GLU A 393 12.38 -13.41 -11.09
N ALA A 394 13.04 -12.69 -10.18
CA ALA A 394 13.72 -11.43 -10.49
C ALA A 394 15.02 -11.63 -11.27
N PHE A 395 15.70 -12.76 -11.06
CA PHE A 395 16.98 -13.03 -11.72
C PHE A 395 16.77 -13.73 -13.07
N ALA A 396 17.47 -13.28 -14.10
CA ALA A 396 17.39 -13.89 -15.41
C ALA A 396 18.76 -14.40 -15.88
N PHE A 397 18.86 -15.73 -16.07
CA PHE A 397 20.02 -16.37 -16.68
C PHE A 397 19.81 -16.52 -18.17
N PHE A 398 20.70 -15.93 -18.96
CA PHE A 398 20.72 -16.04 -20.40
C PHE A 398 21.88 -16.94 -20.80
N ASP A 399 21.70 -18.26 -20.73
CA ASP A 399 22.74 -19.26 -20.97
C ASP A 399 23.40 -19.12 -22.36
N GLY A 400 22.58 -18.80 -23.38
CA GLY A 400 23.08 -18.56 -24.73
C GLY A 400 24.02 -17.37 -24.89
N LEU A 401 23.94 -16.42 -23.92
CA LEU A 401 24.77 -15.22 -23.86
C LEU A 401 25.85 -15.32 -22.77
N GLY A 402 25.79 -16.32 -21.90
CA GLY A 402 26.64 -16.41 -20.72
C GLY A 402 26.47 -15.19 -19.78
N THR A 403 25.26 -14.67 -19.68
CA THR A 403 24.99 -13.42 -18.92
C THR A 403 23.83 -13.60 -17.96
N LEU A 404 24.00 -13.09 -16.75
CA LEU A 404 23.00 -12.98 -15.70
C LEU A 404 22.56 -11.52 -15.58
N ALA A 405 21.26 -11.27 -15.52
CA ALA A 405 20.69 -9.96 -15.24
C ALA A 405 20.08 -9.92 -13.83
N VAL A 406 20.46 -8.95 -13.02
CA VAL A 406 20.00 -8.75 -11.65
C VAL A 406 19.37 -7.38 -11.50
N PRO A 407 18.04 -7.28 -11.36
CA PRO A 407 17.37 -6.04 -11.03
C PRO A 407 17.68 -5.59 -9.60
N TYR A 408 17.91 -4.30 -9.45
CA TYR A 408 18.14 -3.71 -8.12
C TYR A 408 17.58 -2.30 -8.03
N SER A 409 17.46 -1.82 -6.80
CA SER A 409 17.17 -0.41 -6.52
C SER A 409 18.08 0.10 -5.40
N GLU A 410 18.45 1.38 -5.48
CA GLU A 410 19.31 2.03 -4.52
C GLU A 410 18.80 3.45 -4.23
N PRO A 411 19.10 4.05 -3.06
CA PRO A 411 18.76 5.44 -2.78
C PRO A 411 19.39 6.37 -3.82
N SER A 412 18.64 7.39 -4.23
CA SER A 412 19.10 8.34 -5.27
C SER A 412 20.19 9.31 -4.81
N SER A 413 20.56 9.31 -3.54
CA SER A 413 21.59 10.17 -2.95
C SER A 413 22.38 9.46 -1.87
N GLU A 414 23.61 9.93 -1.61
CA GLU A 414 24.46 9.47 -0.51
C GLU A 414 23.95 9.85 0.89
N ALA A 415 22.82 10.53 0.99
CA ALA A 415 22.24 10.94 2.27
C ALA A 415 21.67 9.72 3.02
N SER A 416 22.17 9.50 4.22
CA SER A 416 21.86 8.37 5.11
C SER A 416 20.51 8.50 5.82
N SER A 417 19.59 9.37 5.39
CA SER A 417 18.32 9.57 6.09
C SER A 417 17.24 8.66 5.55
N TRP A 418 16.53 8.02 6.45
CA TRP A 418 15.31 7.23 6.17
C TRP A 418 14.21 8.03 5.48
N ASP A 419 14.34 9.38 5.46
CA ASP A 419 13.40 10.31 4.85
C ASP A 419 13.56 10.43 3.33
N CYS A 420 14.61 9.83 2.75
CA CYS A 420 14.86 9.82 1.33
C CYS A 420 14.10 8.66 0.66
N ARG A 421 12.88 8.87 0.25
CA ARG A 421 12.04 7.86 -0.40
C ARG A 421 12.32 7.67 -1.89
N THR A 422 13.09 8.58 -2.51
CA THR A 422 13.49 8.40 -3.91
C THR A 422 14.56 7.33 -4.02
N ARG A 423 14.27 6.33 -4.83
CA ARG A 423 15.22 5.30 -5.21
C ARG A 423 15.38 5.30 -6.72
N THR A 424 16.60 5.15 -7.17
CA THR A 424 16.89 4.81 -8.56
C THR A 424 16.81 3.30 -8.72
N ALA A 425 16.44 2.87 -9.90
CA ALA A 425 16.37 1.46 -10.23
C ALA A 425 17.27 1.15 -11.41
N GLY A 426 17.74 -0.08 -11.49
CA GLY A 426 18.60 -0.53 -12.57
C GLY A 426 18.66 -2.04 -12.69
N ILE A 427 19.37 -2.47 -13.72
CA ILE A 427 19.71 -3.86 -13.97
C ILE A 427 21.23 -3.96 -14.03
N GLN A 428 21.81 -4.81 -13.21
CA GLN A 428 23.21 -5.20 -13.31
C GLN A 428 23.35 -6.41 -14.23
N LEU A 429 24.20 -6.33 -15.23
CA LEU A 429 24.63 -7.48 -16.03
C LEU A 429 25.95 -8.05 -15.50
N ILE A 430 25.99 -9.37 -15.37
CA ILE A 430 27.16 -10.13 -14.92
C ILE A 430 27.37 -11.26 -15.92
N ASP A 431 28.50 -11.25 -16.59
CA ASP A 431 28.91 -12.35 -17.46
C ASP A 431 29.36 -13.52 -16.60
N PHE A 432 28.97 -14.71 -16.99
CA PHE A 432 29.35 -15.92 -16.28
C PHE A 432 29.82 -17.03 -17.23
N THR A 433 30.75 -17.80 -16.75
CA THR A 433 31.10 -19.11 -17.31
C THR A 433 30.84 -20.17 -16.25
N ARG A 434 31.23 -21.39 -16.49
CA ARG A 434 31.16 -22.43 -15.47
C ARG A 434 31.92 -22.05 -14.19
N ASP A 435 33.06 -21.38 -14.32
CA ASP A 435 34.00 -21.17 -13.20
C ASP A 435 34.32 -19.68 -12.93
N THR A 436 33.71 -18.73 -13.68
CA THR A 436 34.02 -17.31 -13.55
C THR A 436 32.79 -16.42 -13.54
N LEU A 437 32.89 -15.28 -12.85
CA LEU A 437 31.95 -14.15 -12.89
C LEU A 437 32.71 -12.89 -13.31
N ALA A 438 32.08 -12.04 -14.11
CA ALA A 438 32.64 -10.75 -14.48
C ALA A 438 31.54 -9.68 -14.55
N LYS A 439 31.74 -8.55 -13.91
CA LYS A 439 30.82 -7.41 -13.98
C LYS A 439 30.86 -6.81 -15.38
N ARG A 440 29.74 -6.87 -16.12
CA ARG A 440 29.65 -6.33 -17.47
C ARG A 440 29.25 -4.86 -17.50
N GLY A 441 28.28 -4.46 -16.68
CA GLY A 441 27.78 -3.10 -16.60
C GLY A 441 26.35 -3.04 -16.12
N ALA A 442 25.84 -1.83 -15.86
CA ALA A 442 24.48 -1.60 -15.40
C ALA A 442 23.73 -0.64 -16.31
N ALA A 443 22.41 -0.77 -16.36
CA ALA A 443 21.52 0.17 -17.03
C ALA A 443 20.45 0.66 -16.04
N ALA A 444 20.15 1.97 -16.09
CA ALA A 444 19.07 2.56 -15.30
C ALA A 444 17.72 2.20 -15.91
N THR A 445 16.75 1.89 -15.04
CA THR A 445 15.37 1.62 -15.41
C THR A 445 14.43 2.69 -14.84
N ARG A 446 13.26 2.87 -15.44
CA ARG A 446 12.22 3.84 -15.02
C ARG A 446 11.69 3.50 -13.61
N GLY A 447 11.54 2.24 -13.34
CA GLY A 447 11.14 1.70 -12.04
C GLY A 447 11.86 0.40 -11.73
N PRO A 448 11.72 -0.12 -10.52
CA PRO A 448 12.31 -1.39 -10.14
C PRO A 448 11.80 -2.50 -11.05
N ALA A 449 12.70 -3.08 -11.84
CA ALA A 449 12.31 -4.15 -12.76
C ALA A 449 11.93 -5.41 -11.95
N ARG A 450 10.76 -5.94 -12.22
CA ARG A 450 10.26 -7.18 -11.62
C ARG A 450 10.68 -8.39 -12.44
N ARG A 451 10.82 -8.19 -13.75
CA ARG A 451 11.29 -9.24 -14.68
C ARG A 451 12.26 -8.67 -15.70
N VAL A 452 13.20 -9.48 -16.11
CA VAL A 452 14.07 -9.22 -17.25
C VAL A 452 13.99 -10.40 -18.20
N LEU A 453 13.69 -10.13 -19.45
CA LEU A 453 13.50 -11.16 -20.49
C LEU A 453 14.48 -10.93 -21.65
N ALA A 454 14.85 -12.00 -22.34
CA ALA A 454 15.53 -11.89 -23.62
C ALA A 454 14.47 -11.82 -24.75
N SER A 455 14.51 -10.80 -25.59
CA SER A 455 13.67 -10.68 -26.76
C SER A 455 14.56 -10.40 -27.98
N GLY A 456 14.85 -11.46 -28.76
CA GLY A 456 15.85 -11.41 -29.85
C GLY A 456 17.26 -11.13 -29.31
N GLU A 457 17.87 -10.03 -29.80
CA GLU A 457 19.22 -9.57 -29.39
C GLU A 457 19.16 -8.49 -28.30
N ARG A 458 18.02 -8.37 -27.60
CA ARG A 458 17.79 -7.35 -26.58
C ARG A 458 17.39 -7.96 -25.25
N LEU A 459 17.65 -7.24 -24.19
CA LEU A 459 16.99 -7.44 -22.91
C LEU A 459 15.79 -6.51 -22.79
N VAL A 460 14.70 -7.02 -22.27
CA VAL A 460 13.49 -6.25 -21.96
C VAL A 460 13.26 -6.32 -20.46
N ALA A 461 13.34 -5.17 -19.81
CA ALA A 461 13.04 -5.02 -18.39
C ALA A 461 11.60 -4.58 -18.23
N VAL A 462 10.87 -5.24 -17.35
CA VAL A 462 9.47 -4.97 -17.04
C VAL A 462 9.35 -4.54 -15.58
N SER A 463 8.84 -3.34 -15.36
CA SER A 463 8.48 -2.83 -14.03
C SER A 463 6.99 -2.51 -13.99
N ASP A 464 6.46 -2.22 -12.80
CA ASP A 464 5.06 -1.80 -12.65
C ASP A 464 4.75 -0.47 -13.35
N VAL A 465 5.75 0.36 -13.62
CA VAL A 465 5.58 1.69 -14.20
C VAL A 465 6.06 1.81 -15.64
N GLY A 466 6.76 0.81 -16.18
CA GLY A 466 7.25 0.90 -17.54
C GLY A 466 7.96 -0.36 -18.05
N VAL A 467 8.22 -0.37 -19.34
CA VAL A 467 9.01 -1.39 -20.03
C VAL A 467 10.14 -0.71 -20.80
N GLU A 468 11.34 -1.23 -20.62
CA GLU A 468 12.54 -0.74 -21.30
C GLU A 468 13.25 -1.85 -22.03
N ALA A 469 13.74 -1.55 -23.23
CA ALA A 469 14.55 -2.46 -24.02
C ALA A 469 16.00 -1.96 -24.11
N PHE A 470 16.93 -2.88 -23.92
CA PHE A 470 18.37 -2.62 -23.92
C PHE A 470 19.07 -3.49 -24.98
N GLY A 471 19.85 -2.86 -25.84
CA GLY A 471 20.79 -3.57 -26.72
C GLY A 471 21.94 -4.12 -25.91
N ILE A 472 22.35 -5.35 -26.22
CA ILE A 472 23.50 -6.01 -25.61
C ILE A 472 24.56 -6.15 -26.75
N GLU A 473 25.47 -5.18 -26.82
CA GLU A 473 26.63 -5.30 -27.67
C GLU A 473 27.71 -6.17 -27.01
N ASP A 474 28.54 -6.84 -27.80
CA ASP A 474 29.57 -7.73 -27.29
C ASP A 474 30.49 -7.02 -26.30
N GLY A 475 30.39 -7.43 -25.00
CA GLY A 475 31.24 -6.98 -23.92
C GLY A 475 30.96 -5.54 -23.39
N GLY A 476 29.94 -4.84 -23.93
CA GLY A 476 29.57 -3.48 -23.50
C GLY A 476 28.52 -3.44 -22.39
N ALA A 477 28.41 -2.29 -21.73
CA ALA A 477 27.27 -2.00 -20.84
C ALA A 477 25.97 -1.95 -21.66
N PRO A 478 24.83 -2.37 -21.08
CA PRO A 478 23.55 -2.36 -21.80
C PRO A 478 23.15 -0.94 -22.16
N ALA A 479 22.83 -0.69 -23.43
CA ALA A 479 22.39 0.61 -23.94
C ALA A 479 20.88 0.61 -24.15
N LYS A 480 20.16 1.58 -23.56
CA LYS A 480 18.72 1.71 -23.75
C LYS A 480 18.40 2.06 -25.21
N VAL A 481 17.59 1.24 -25.86
CA VAL A 481 17.18 1.41 -27.27
C VAL A 481 15.73 1.82 -27.40
N ALA A 482 14.87 1.50 -26.39
CA ALA A 482 13.49 1.94 -26.35
C ALA A 482 12.98 1.90 -24.92
N ASP A 483 11.98 2.76 -24.63
CA ASP A 483 11.22 2.70 -23.39
C ASP A 483 9.77 3.15 -23.61
N ILE A 484 8.87 2.65 -22.76
CA ILE A 484 7.47 3.07 -22.68
C ILE A 484 7.02 3.14 -21.22
N ALA A 485 6.17 4.10 -20.91
CA ALA A 485 5.51 4.16 -19.62
C ALA A 485 4.24 3.30 -19.62
N LEU A 486 3.99 2.56 -18.55
CA LEU A 486 2.76 1.78 -18.32
C LEU A 486 1.85 2.43 -17.26
N ALA A 487 2.43 3.11 -16.30
CA ALA A 487 1.72 3.83 -15.25
C ALA A 487 2.38 5.18 -14.99
N THR A 488 1.63 6.05 -14.32
CA THR A 488 2.13 7.37 -13.93
C THR A 488 2.06 7.50 -12.41
N LEU A 489 3.01 8.23 -11.83
CA LEU A 489 2.97 8.55 -10.41
C LEU A 489 2.13 9.82 -10.22
N ALA A 490 1.14 9.76 -9.32
CA ALA A 490 0.28 10.91 -9.02
C ALA A 490 -0.11 10.89 -7.53
N ASP A 491 0.57 11.70 -6.73
CA ASP A 491 0.27 11.90 -5.31
C ASP A 491 -0.67 13.09 -5.09
N SER A 492 -0.54 14.11 -5.93
CA SER A 492 -1.40 15.30 -5.93
C SER A 492 -1.65 15.80 -7.35
N THR A 493 -2.83 16.38 -7.57
CA THR A 493 -3.26 16.89 -8.87
C THR A 493 -3.95 18.22 -8.74
N VAL A 494 -3.86 19.03 -9.79
CA VAL A 494 -4.66 20.25 -9.94
C VAL A 494 -5.07 20.42 -11.40
N ALA A 495 -6.29 20.86 -11.63
CA ALA A 495 -6.79 21.19 -12.97
C ALA A 495 -6.51 22.67 -13.28
N VAL A 496 -6.06 22.95 -14.50
CA VAL A 496 -5.84 24.30 -15.05
C VAL A 496 -6.36 24.31 -16.48
N ASP A 497 -7.44 25.00 -16.71
CA ASP A 497 -8.13 25.03 -18.03
C ASP A 497 -8.39 23.60 -18.58
N ASP A 498 -7.78 23.26 -19.71
CA ASP A 498 -7.91 21.97 -20.40
C ASP A 498 -6.78 20.97 -20.10
N ILE A 499 -5.95 21.28 -19.10
CA ILE A 499 -4.88 20.38 -18.62
C ILE A 499 -5.05 19.98 -17.16
N VAL A 500 -4.42 18.87 -16.82
CA VAL A 500 -4.22 18.44 -15.45
C VAL A 500 -2.72 18.40 -15.18
N VAL A 501 -2.31 19.09 -14.14
CA VAL A 501 -0.95 19.00 -13.61
C VAL A 501 -0.96 18.02 -12.46
N ARG A 502 -0.06 17.06 -12.51
CA ARG A 502 0.07 15.99 -11.52
C ARG A 502 1.51 15.92 -11.04
N ILE A 503 1.68 15.54 -9.80
CA ILE A 503 2.98 15.40 -9.18
C ILE A 503 3.09 14.07 -8.45
N GLY A 504 4.20 13.39 -8.60
CA GLY A 504 4.47 12.13 -7.94
C GLY A 504 5.94 11.74 -8.05
N GLY A 505 6.45 11.07 -7.01
CA GLY A 505 7.85 10.64 -6.98
C GLY A 505 8.82 11.82 -7.10
N ALA A 506 9.50 11.94 -8.23
CA ALA A 506 10.52 12.97 -8.48
C ALA A 506 10.18 13.90 -9.67
N SER A 507 8.93 13.95 -10.14
CA SER A 507 8.56 14.76 -11.30
C SER A 507 7.17 15.40 -11.19
N LEU A 508 7.03 16.54 -11.88
CA LEU A 508 5.75 17.18 -12.18
C LEU A 508 5.46 16.93 -13.67
N GLU A 509 4.24 16.50 -13.96
CA GLU A 509 3.81 16.12 -15.28
C GLU A 509 2.54 16.86 -15.70
N ILE A 510 2.43 17.18 -16.99
CA ILE A 510 1.26 17.82 -17.58
C ILE A 510 0.57 16.83 -18.50
N ALA A 511 -0.71 16.61 -18.28
CA ALA A 511 -1.55 15.74 -19.11
C ALA A 511 -2.80 16.47 -19.60
N PRO A 512 -3.43 16.02 -20.70
CA PRO A 512 -4.70 16.61 -21.14
C PRO A 512 -5.80 16.32 -20.11
N ALA A 513 -6.67 17.26 -19.80
CA ALA A 513 -7.82 17.06 -18.91
C ALA A 513 -8.78 15.96 -19.44
N ALA A 514 -8.81 15.73 -20.75
CA ALA A 514 -9.57 14.63 -21.34
C ALA A 514 -9.01 13.24 -20.99
N SER A 515 -7.69 13.13 -20.74
CA SER A 515 -7.00 11.87 -20.43
C SER A 515 -5.97 12.09 -19.33
N PRO A 516 -6.37 12.45 -18.12
CA PRO A 516 -5.47 12.88 -17.06
C PRO A 516 -4.56 11.76 -16.53
N GLY A 517 -4.96 10.50 -16.68
CA GLY A 517 -4.20 9.29 -16.33
C GLY A 517 -3.27 8.77 -17.43
N LEU A 518 -3.08 9.53 -18.53
CA LEU A 518 -2.21 9.12 -19.64
C LEU A 518 -0.78 8.88 -19.15
N ALA A 519 -0.22 7.69 -19.47
CA ALA A 519 1.11 7.30 -19.01
C ALA A 519 2.22 8.18 -19.61
N GLU A 520 2.07 8.59 -20.89
CA GLU A 520 2.97 9.56 -21.52
C GLU A 520 2.40 10.98 -21.40
N PRO A 521 3.02 11.87 -20.59
CA PRO A 521 2.55 13.23 -20.41
C PRO A 521 2.86 14.11 -21.64
N ILE A 522 2.16 15.25 -21.76
CA ILE A 522 2.50 16.29 -22.74
C ILE A 522 3.91 16.84 -22.47
N ALA A 523 4.21 17.06 -21.19
CA ALA A 523 5.50 17.55 -20.72
C ALA A 523 5.80 17.07 -19.31
N ARG A 524 7.08 17.06 -18.96
CA ARG A 524 7.60 16.67 -17.63
C ARG A 524 8.65 17.66 -17.17
N LEU A 525 8.60 18.00 -15.88
CA LEU A 525 9.66 18.69 -15.15
C LEU A 525 10.16 17.80 -14.03
N ASP A 526 11.46 17.50 -14.02
CA ASP A 526 12.07 16.75 -12.93
C ASP A 526 12.18 17.57 -11.65
N GLY A 527 12.20 16.95 -10.49
CA GLY A 527 12.40 17.62 -9.21
C GLY A 527 13.67 18.46 -9.15
N ALA A 528 14.70 18.09 -9.92
CA ALA A 528 15.91 18.90 -10.10
C ALA A 528 15.65 20.23 -10.81
N ALA A 529 14.69 20.30 -11.72
CA ALA A 529 14.29 21.55 -12.37
C ALA A 529 13.41 22.42 -11.46
N LEU A 530 12.60 21.78 -10.62
CA LEU A 530 11.75 22.47 -9.64
C LEU A 530 12.55 23.04 -8.48
N TYR A 531 13.62 22.37 -8.05
CA TYR A 531 14.43 22.74 -6.90
C TYR A 531 15.92 22.57 -7.22
N THR A 532 16.47 23.52 -7.95
CA THR A 532 17.82 23.45 -8.53
C THR A 532 18.95 23.39 -7.50
N ASP A 533 18.77 24.04 -6.35
CA ASP A 533 19.74 24.15 -5.26
C ASP A 533 19.54 23.11 -4.16
N ALA A 534 18.48 22.27 -4.26
CA ALA A 534 18.21 21.24 -3.27
C ALA A 534 19.12 20.02 -3.48
N PRO A 535 19.70 19.44 -2.41
CA PRO A 535 20.35 18.14 -2.48
C PRO A 535 19.39 17.04 -2.93
N GLY A 536 19.90 15.95 -3.49
CA GLY A 536 19.13 14.90 -4.14
C GLY A 536 17.84 14.45 -3.44
N CYS A 537 17.90 14.15 -2.14
CA CYS A 537 16.76 13.76 -1.30
C CYS A 537 15.66 14.82 -1.20
N GLN A 538 16.05 16.07 -1.15
CA GLN A 538 15.12 17.20 -0.99
C GLN A 538 14.38 17.54 -2.28
N ARG A 539 14.63 16.80 -3.36
CA ARG A 539 13.92 16.88 -4.64
C ARG A 539 12.78 15.88 -4.76
N TYR A 540 12.52 15.12 -3.71
CA TYR A 540 11.37 14.22 -3.66
C TYR A 540 10.07 15.01 -3.53
N LEU A 541 9.11 14.69 -4.39
CA LEU A 541 7.87 15.46 -4.53
C LEU A 541 6.61 14.70 -4.08
N GLY A 542 6.75 13.48 -3.56
CA GLY A 542 5.63 12.64 -3.17
C GLY A 542 4.76 13.18 -2.02
N ASN A 543 5.24 14.21 -1.33
CA ASN A 543 4.49 14.92 -0.29
C ASN A 543 4.13 16.35 -0.72
N ALA A 544 4.32 16.69 -1.99
CA ALA A 544 4.00 18.01 -2.49
C ALA A 544 2.50 18.22 -2.64
N ARG A 545 2.06 19.46 -2.41
CA ARG A 545 0.70 19.92 -2.68
C ARG A 545 0.71 20.89 -3.84
N LEU A 546 -0.26 20.72 -4.73
CA LEU A 546 -0.44 21.58 -5.89
C LEU A 546 -1.61 22.53 -5.69
N PHE A 547 -1.38 23.78 -6.03
CA PHE A 547 -2.40 24.82 -6.10
C PHE A 547 -2.28 25.55 -7.43
N ALA A 548 -3.37 26.09 -7.94
CA ALA A 548 -3.36 26.82 -9.19
C ALA A 548 -3.99 28.20 -9.03
N HIS A 549 -3.39 29.19 -9.71
CA HIS A 549 -4.00 30.49 -9.91
C HIS A 549 -3.65 31.01 -11.30
N GLY A 550 -4.66 31.25 -12.15
CA GLY A 550 -4.47 31.52 -13.57
C GLY A 550 -3.70 30.40 -14.26
N GLN A 551 -2.67 30.72 -15.00
CA GLN A 551 -1.81 29.75 -15.70
C GLN A 551 -0.55 29.37 -14.91
N HIS A 552 -0.55 29.59 -13.60
CA HIS A 552 0.55 29.22 -12.72
C HIS A 552 0.15 28.13 -11.74
N VAL A 553 1.04 27.16 -11.60
CA VAL A 553 0.93 26.07 -10.61
C VAL A 553 1.97 26.29 -9.53
N TYR A 554 1.53 26.26 -8.30
CA TYR A 554 2.31 26.43 -7.09
C TYR A 554 2.56 25.08 -6.46
N VAL A 555 3.81 24.67 -6.42
CA VAL A 555 4.26 23.40 -5.84
C VAL A 555 4.82 23.68 -4.47
N LEU A 556 4.10 23.29 -3.44
CA LEU A 556 4.55 23.35 -2.05
C LEU A 556 5.07 21.97 -1.66
N ALA A 557 6.34 21.83 -1.38
CA ALA A 557 6.97 20.58 -0.98
C ALA A 557 7.69 20.72 0.36
N GLN A 558 7.53 19.67 1.17
CA GLN A 558 8.32 19.50 2.36
C GLN A 558 9.71 19.01 1.98
N THR A 559 10.74 19.62 2.54
CA THR A 559 12.10 19.12 2.45
C THR A 559 12.42 18.36 3.72
N GLY A 560 12.83 17.09 3.63
CA GLY A 560 13.16 16.26 4.79
C GLY A 560 14.13 17.00 5.74
N ASN A 561 13.96 16.92 7.04
CA ASN A 561 14.73 17.62 8.10
C ASN A 561 14.83 19.15 7.97
N ALA A 562 14.13 19.77 7.03
CA ALA A 562 14.20 21.22 6.86
C ALA A 562 13.08 21.91 7.65
N ALA A 563 13.45 22.96 8.35
CA ALA A 563 12.53 23.82 9.09
C ALA A 563 11.72 24.75 8.17
N PHE A 564 11.64 24.45 6.87
CA PHE A 564 10.98 25.31 5.88
C PHE A 564 10.26 24.47 4.81
N THR A 565 9.26 25.09 4.20
CA THR A 565 8.55 24.57 3.03
C THR A 565 9.14 25.22 1.76
N ARG A 566 9.42 24.42 0.75
CA ARG A 566 9.85 24.90 -0.55
C ARG A 566 8.65 25.19 -1.45
N LEU A 567 8.66 26.37 -2.06
CA LEU A 567 7.72 26.79 -3.07
C LEU A 567 8.44 26.85 -4.42
N ALA A 568 7.90 26.14 -5.43
CA ALA A 568 8.21 26.38 -6.83
C ALA A 568 6.96 26.87 -7.55
N ILE A 569 7.13 27.84 -8.45
CA ILE A 569 6.04 28.36 -9.27
C ILE A 569 6.33 27.99 -10.72
N VAL A 570 5.40 27.28 -11.33
CA VAL A 570 5.50 26.77 -12.69
C VAL A 570 4.48 27.47 -13.57
N ASP A 571 4.94 28.14 -14.62
CA ASP A 571 4.12 28.67 -15.69
C ASP A 571 3.76 27.52 -16.64
N VAL A 572 2.46 27.24 -16.77
CA VAL A 572 1.89 26.19 -17.62
C VAL A 572 1.06 26.74 -18.77
N GLY A 573 1.22 28.06 -19.08
CA GLY A 573 0.53 28.71 -20.19
C GLY A 573 0.86 28.12 -21.56
N ASP A 574 2.05 27.49 -21.69
CA ASP A 574 2.37 26.57 -22.79
C ASP A 574 2.53 25.18 -22.21
N PRO A 575 1.52 24.30 -22.29
CA PRO A 575 1.58 22.97 -21.70
C PRO A 575 2.71 22.06 -22.22
N ALA A 576 3.21 22.32 -23.44
CA ALA A 576 4.31 21.57 -24.04
C ALA A 576 5.70 22.07 -23.59
N ALA A 577 5.76 23.28 -23.01
CA ALA A 577 7.01 23.89 -22.57
C ALA A 577 6.85 24.57 -21.18
N PRO A 578 6.47 23.84 -20.12
CA PRO A 578 6.31 24.40 -18.79
C PRO A 578 7.63 24.96 -18.28
N ARG A 579 7.58 26.04 -17.50
CA ARG A 579 8.77 26.72 -17.01
C ARG A 579 8.66 27.03 -15.53
N VAL A 580 9.70 26.74 -14.77
CA VAL A 580 9.84 27.25 -13.41
C VAL A 580 10.15 28.75 -13.48
N VAL A 581 9.28 29.59 -12.95
CA VAL A 581 9.41 31.05 -13.00
C VAL A 581 9.89 31.65 -11.68
N ALA A 582 9.68 30.96 -10.57
CA ALA A 582 10.19 31.35 -9.26
C ALA A 582 10.37 30.15 -8.32
N GLN A 583 11.32 30.26 -7.41
CA GLN A 583 11.59 29.32 -6.33
C GLN A 583 11.87 30.09 -5.05
N ARG A 584 11.33 29.62 -3.91
CA ARG A 584 11.54 30.23 -2.60
C ARG A 584 11.45 29.20 -1.47
N ASP A 585 12.16 29.49 -0.39
CA ASP A 585 11.97 28.81 0.88
C ASP A 585 11.05 29.66 1.77
N LEU A 586 9.99 29.03 2.29
CA LEU A 586 9.00 29.67 3.15
C LEU A 586 9.26 29.25 4.59
N PRO A 587 9.27 30.22 5.53
CA PRO A 587 9.73 29.98 6.92
C PRO A 587 8.63 29.35 7.79
N PHE A 588 7.93 28.33 7.32
CA PHE A 588 6.94 27.64 8.12
C PHE A 588 7.18 26.13 8.18
N SER A 589 6.68 25.52 9.26
CA SER A 589 6.88 24.11 9.53
C SER A 589 6.22 23.22 8.46
N PRO A 590 6.94 22.21 8.00
CA PRO A 590 6.40 21.22 7.08
C PRO A 590 5.17 20.46 7.60
N GLY A 591 5.00 20.31 8.89
CA GLY A 591 3.83 19.64 9.48
C GLY A 591 2.48 20.23 9.09
N ALA A 592 2.46 21.51 8.70
CA ALA A 592 1.24 22.17 8.22
C ALA A 592 0.72 21.64 6.86
N LEU A 593 1.57 21.00 6.06
CA LEU A 593 1.18 20.39 4.77
C LEU A 593 0.61 18.97 4.94
N TYR A 594 0.85 18.34 6.07
CA TYR A 594 0.25 17.05 6.42
C TYR A 594 -1.06 17.30 7.16
N ALA A 595 -2.18 17.21 6.44
CA ALA A 595 -3.41 16.84 7.09
C ALA A 595 -3.23 15.39 7.56
N ASN A 596 -2.86 15.20 8.83
CA ASN A 596 -2.83 13.88 9.40
C ASN A 596 -4.28 13.37 9.49
N PRO A 597 -4.71 12.43 8.65
CA PRO A 597 -6.07 11.90 8.72
C PRO A 597 -6.33 11.12 10.02
N SER A 598 -5.28 10.76 10.76
CA SER A 598 -5.35 10.08 12.07
C SER A 598 -5.33 11.03 13.27
N GLY A 599 -5.27 12.34 13.04
CA GLY A 599 -5.35 13.32 14.13
C GLY A 599 -6.73 13.31 14.76
N ALA A 600 -6.78 12.94 16.00
CA ALA A 600 -7.91 12.82 16.91
C ALA A 600 -8.74 14.11 17.15
N LEU A 601 -8.62 15.11 16.32
CA LEU A 601 -9.35 16.36 16.39
C LEU A 601 -10.29 16.47 15.21
N VAL A 602 -11.51 16.85 15.47
CA VAL A 602 -12.46 17.26 14.43
C VAL A 602 -11.79 18.38 13.62
N SER A 603 -11.21 18.05 12.49
CA SER A 603 -10.72 19.06 11.57
C SER A 603 -11.87 19.48 10.68
N ALA A 604 -12.48 20.60 10.99
CA ALA A 604 -13.29 21.27 10.00
C ALA A 604 -12.33 21.89 8.95
N GLY A 605 -12.30 21.31 7.78
CA GLY A 605 -11.46 21.77 6.67
C GLY A 605 -10.01 21.23 6.68
N ASP A 606 -9.29 21.58 5.64
CA ASP A 606 -7.87 21.26 5.46
C ASP A 606 -6.97 22.23 6.23
N SER A 607 -5.72 21.86 6.45
CA SER A 607 -4.71 22.76 7.01
C SER A 607 -4.25 23.84 6.03
N VAL A 608 -4.67 23.76 4.79
CA VAL A 608 -4.42 24.74 3.72
C VAL A 608 -5.71 25.02 2.96
N VAL A 609 -6.06 26.29 2.83
CA VAL A 609 -7.20 26.74 2.01
C VAL A 609 -6.78 27.86 1.06
N GLN A 610 -7.45 27.96 -0.08
CA GLN A 610 -7.18 28.99 -1.10
C GLN A 610 -8.34 29.96 -1.20
N ALA A 611 -8.04 31.25 -1.14
CA ALA A 611 -8.96 32.36 -1.36
C ALA A 611 -8.49 33.20 -2.56
N GLY A 612 -9.01 32.95 -3.74
CA GLY A 612 -8.59 33.66 -4.95
C GLY A 612 -7.07 33.50 -5.17
N SER A 613 -6.32 34.59 -5.07
CA SER A 613 -4.86 34.60 -5.19
C SER A 613 -4.13 34.39 -3.85
N THR A 614 -4.82 34.09 -2.76
CA THR A 614 -4.18 33.92 -1.46
C THR A 614 -4.29 32.47 -1.00
N LEU A 615 -3.16 31.85 -0.67
CA LEU A 615 -3.10 30.60 0.09
C LEU A 615 -3.01 30.92 1.58
N VAL A 616 -3.82 30.26 2.38
CA VAL A 616 -3.81 30.35 3.84
C VAL A 616 -3.40 28.99 4.39
N ILE A 617 -2.33 28.96 5.14
CA ILE A 617 -1.74 27.74 5.70
C ILE A 617 -1.72 27.87 7.21
N ARG A 618 -2.31 26.92 7.93
CA ARG A 618 -2.24 26.88 9.38
C ARG A 618 -0.97 26.20 9.83
N GLY A 619 -0.12 26.95 10.53
CA GLY A 619 1.06 26.44 11.21
C GLY A 619 0.77 26.17 12.68
N VAL A 620 1.35 25.13 13.23
CA VAL A 620 1.34 24.80 14.65
C VAL A 620 2.73 24.37 15.03
N SER A 621 3.30 24.97 16.08
CA SER A 621 4.54 24.48 16.64
C SER A 621 4.28 23.22 17.44
N ASP A 622 4.12 22.12 16.75
CA ASP A 622 4.02 20.82 17.39
C ASP A 622 5.16 19.91 16.90
N ASP A 623 6.11 19.68 17.77
CA ASP A 623 7.08 18.60 17.64
C ASP A 623 6.46 17.25 18.00
N GLY A 624 5.17 17.09 17.79
CA GLY A 624 4.18 16.16 18.33
C GLY A 624 4.41 14.68 18.13
N TYR A 625 5.52 14.20 17.60
CA TYR A 625 5.74 12.75 17.51
C TYR A 625 6.49 12.12 18.71
N TYR A 626 7.12 12.92 19.60
CA TYR A 626 7.92 12.41 20.73
C TYR A 626 7.74 13.14 22.06
N ALA A 627 6.61 13.80 22.30
CA ALA A 627 6.43 14.61 23.48
C ALA A 627 5.75 13.92 24.66
N PHE A 628 6.53 13.20 25.42
CA PHE A 628 6.23 12.84 26.82
C PHE A 628 7.06 13.67 27.83
N GLU A 629 7.40 14.93 27.54
CA GLU A 629 8.14 15.79 28.45
C GLU A 629 7.23 16.88 29.05
N GLU A 630 7.20 16.96 30.38
CA GLU A 630 6.29 17.78 31.19
C GLU A 630 6.57 19.32 31.16
N ASP A 631 7.58 19.82 30.44
CA ASP A 631 8.05 21.22 30.51
C ASP A 631 7.97 21.98 29.17
N ARG A 632 6.88 21.81 28.37
CA ARG A 632 6.75 22.55 27.10
C ARG A 632 6.13 23.94 27.23
N PRO A 633 6.62 24.92 26.43
CA PRO A 633 5.93 26.20 26.30
C PRO A 633 4.56 26.01 25.62
N PRO A 634 3.61 26.93 25.83
CA PRO A 634 2.28 26.84 25.24
C PRO A 634 2.39 26.75 23.70
N HIS A 635 1.51 25.92 23.09
CA HIS A 635 1.45 25.71 21.64
C HIS A 635 1.21 27.05 20.93
N GLU A 636 2.20 27.51 20.19
CA GLU A 636 2.05 28.66 19.32
C GLU A 636 1.39 28.21 18.02
N ALA A 637 0.31 28.85 17.62
CA ALA A 637 -0.37 28.64 16.35
C ALA A 637 -0.40 29.93 15.55
N TRP A 638 -0.24 29.80 14.23
CA TRP A 638 -0.25 30.95 13.32
C TRP A 638 -0.89 30.60 11.97
N LEU A 639 -1.23 31.59 11.21
CA LEU A 639 -1.59 31.47 9.80
C LEU A 639 -0.47 32.07 8.97
N ASP A 640 0.07 31.31 8.03
CA ASP A 640 0.91 31.78 6.96
C ASP A 640 0.03 32.11 5.76
N LEU A 641 0.20 33.32 5.22
CA LEU A 641 -0.52 33.84 4.07
C LEU A 641 0.45 34.01 2.91
N LEU A 642 0.12 33.42 1.78
CA LEU A 642 0.91 33.54 0.58
C LEU A 642 0.08 34.22 -0.50
N ASP A 643 0.43 35.47 -0.82
CA ASP A 643 -0.18 36.25 -1.89
C ASP A 643 0.43 35.88 -3.23
N LEU A 644 -0.37 35.28 -4.10
CA LEU A 644 -0.02 34.80 -5.43
C LEU A 644 -0.45 35.76 -6.54
N SER A 645 -0.90 36.95 -6.21
CA SER A 645 -1.35 37.95 -7.21
C SER A 645 -0.24 38.38 -8.17
N ASP A 646 1.03 38.33 -7.72
CA ASP A 646 2.22 38.46 -8.58
C ASP A 646 2.99 37.14 -8.54
N PRO A 647 2.81 36.24 -9.51
CA PRO A 647 3.44 34.92 -9.51
C PRO A 647 4.96 34.96 -9.60
N LEU A 648 5.56 36.06 -10.09
CA LEU A 648 7.01 36.21 -10.12
C LEU A 648 7.58 36.66 -8.76
N ASN A 649 6.74 37.31 -7.92
CA ASN A 649 7.13 37.80 -6.62
C ASN A 649 6.06 37.53 -5.55
N PRO A 650 5.75 36.26 -5.26
CA PRO A 650 4.77 35.92 -4.23
C PRO A 650 5.20 36.50 -2.90
N ARG A 651 4.25 37.10 -2.19
CA ARG A 651 4.52 37.72 -0.87
C ARG A 651 4.06 36.78 0.23
N HIS A 652 4.89 36.65 1.23
CA HIS A 652 4.60 35.90 2.45
C HIS A 652 4.36 36.85 3.61
N SER A 653 3.31 36.61 4.36
CA SER A 653 3.06 37.25 5.66
C SER A 653 2.57 36.19 6.63
N SER A 654 2.69 36.47 7.92
CA SER A 654 2.26 35.55 8.96
C SER A 654 1.47 36.31 10.01
N VAL A 655 0.44 35.70 10.56
CA VAL A 655 -0.36 36.24 11.63
C VAL A 655 -0.46 35.23 12.77
N ALA A 656 -0.04 35.63 13.98
CA ALA A 656 -0.18 34.80 15.16
C ALA A 656 -1.67 34.65 15.52
N LEU A 657 -2.08 33.42 15.82
CA LEU A 657 -3.40 33.17 16.37
C LEU A 657 -3.40 33.45 17.89
N PRO A 658 -4.53 33.86 18.46
CA PRO A 658 -4.61 34.05 19.89
C PRO A 658 -4.31 32.77 20.66
N ASP A 659 -3.71 32.89 21.84
CA ASP A 659 -3.33 31.77 22.70
C ASP A 659 -4.52 30.86 23.01
N GLY A 660 -4.28 29.54 22.95
CA GLY A 660 -5.25 28.51 23.26
C GLY A 660 -4.57 27.18 23.56
N ALA A 661 -5.25 26.27 24.21
CA ALA A 661 -4.72 24.93 24.46
C ALA A 661 -4.81 24.04 23.21
N GLY A 662 -5.62 24.42 22.22
CA GLY A 662 -5.73 23.77 20.94
C GLY A 662 -6.51 24.61 19.94
N HIS A 663 -6.14 24.50 18.68
CA HIS A 663 -6.80 25.13 17.55
C HIS A 663 -7.38 24.06 16.65
N THR A 664 -8.64 24.18 16.27
CA THR A 664 -9.34 23.22 15.42
C THR A 664 -10.05 23.91 14.28
N GLY A 665 -10.17 23.20 13.16
CA GLY A 665 -10.84 23.72 11.98
C GLY A 665 -10.05 24.84 11.28
N LEU A 666 -10.24 24.95 10.00
CA LEU A 666 -9.81 26.04 9.15
C LEU A 666 -10.86 26.13 8.04
N GLN A 667 -11.64 27.19 8.04
CA GLN A 667 -12.63 27.43 6.98
C GLN A 667 -12.42 28.82 6.39
N LEU A 668 -12.81 28.95 5.16
CA LEU A 668 -12.74 30.20 4.42
C LEU A 668 -14.12 30.61 3.94
N ASP A 669 -14.51 31.84 4.25
CA ASP A 669 -15.68 32.49 3.72
C ASP A 669 -15.27 33.80 3.04
N GLY A 670 -15.31 33.81 1.71
CA GLY A 670 -14.78 34.91 0.94
C GLY A 670 -13.30 35.16 1.26
N THR A 671 -13.01 36.29 1.92
CA THR A 671 -11.66 36.66 2.40
C THR A 671 -11.53 36.55 3.91
N THR A 672 -12.49 35.93 4.62
CA THR A 672 -12.43 35.74 6.06
C THR A 672 -12.08 34.30 6.39
N VAL A 673 -10.97 34.14 7.10
CA VAL A 673 -10.55 32.85 7.65
C VAL A 673 -11.17 32.67 9.02
N LEU A 674 -11.76 31.51 9.28
CA LEU A 674 -12.36 31.11 10.53
C LEU A 674 -11.56 29.97 11.14
N VAL A 675 -11.17 30.13 12.40
CA VAL A 675 -10.44 29.12 13.18
C VAL A 675 -11.10 29.00 14.55
N SER A 676 -11.33 27.78 15.00
CA SER A 676 -11.84 27.52 16.34
C SER A 676 -10.69 27.20 17.29
N ARG A 677 -10.75 27.70 18.51
CA ARG A 677 -9.82 27.35 19.58
C ARG A 677 -10.52 27.15 20.90
N TRP A 678 -9.85 26.48 21.82
CA TRP A 678 -10.35 26.29 23.17
C TRP A 678 -9.30 26.62 24.23
N THR A 679 -9.77 27.03 25.41
CA THR A 679 -8.90 27.37 26.53
C THR A 679 -9.51 26.75 27.81
N PRO A 680 -8.74 25.91 28.54
CA PRO A 680 -9.20 25.36 29.81
C PRO A 680 -9.57 26.46 30.82
N LEU A 681 -10.54 26.21 31.67
CA LEU A 681 -10.83 27.13 32.76
C LEU A 681 -9.74 27.02 33.83
N PRO A 682 -9.18 28.14 34.32
CA PRO A 682 -8.14 28.11 35.34
C PRO A 682 -8.54 27.40 36.64
N ASP A 683 -9.81 27.52 37.03
CA ASP A 683 -10.35 26.96 38.27
C ASP A 683 -10.88 25.52 38.09
N ASP A 684 -11.06 25.08 36.86
CA ASP A 684 -11.57 23.74 36.51
C ASP A 684 -11.02 23.30 35.13
N PRO A 685 -9.84 22.67 35.08
CA PRO A 685 -9.23 22.24 33.83
C PRO A 685 -10.04 21.16 33.08
N SER A 686 -11.04 20.54 33.72
CA SER A 686 -11.97 19.61 33.06
C SER A 686 -13.00 20.33 32.18
N ARG A 687 -13.04 21.65 32.20
CA ARG A 687 -13.93 22.50 31.39
C ARG A 687 -13.10 23.47 30.55
N ALA A 688 -13.63 23.81 29.38
CA ALA A 688 -13.00 24.78 28.50
C ALA A 688 -14.00 25.82 27.98
N ARG A 689 -13.48 26.98 27.61
CA ARG A 689 -14.18 27.96 26.79
C ARG A 689 -13.73 27.79 25.34
N PHE A 690 -14.70 27.84 24.44
CA PHE A 690 -14.43 27.78 23.00
C PHE A 690 -14.61 29.17 22.39
N TYR A 691 -13.77 29.46 21.42
CA TYR A 691 -13.80 30.74 20.70
C TYR A 691 -13.70 30.47 19.21
N LEU A 692 -14.36 31.34 18.45
CA LEU A 692 -14.17 31.46 17.01
C LEU A 692 -13.33 32.70 16.75
N ASP A 693 -12.16 32.50 16.17
CA ASP A 693 -11.29 33.58 15.69
C ASP A 693 -11.60 33.83 14.20
N ARG A 694 -11.65 35.11 13.82
CA ARG A 694 -11.96 35.57 12.47
C ARG A 694 -10.84 36.47 12.00
N ILE A 695 -10.23 36.10 10.87
CA ILE A 695 -9.09 36.80 10.30
C ILE A 695 -9.46 37.27 8.89
N ASP A 696 -9.49 38.55 8.66
CA ASP A 696 -9.71 39.13 7.35
C ASP A 696 -8.38 39.15 6.58
N VAL A 697 -8.35 38.46 5.43
CA VAL A 697 -7.18 38.30 4.57
C VAL A 697 -7.40 38.93 3.19
N ALA A 698 -8.32 39.88 3.07
CA ALA A 698 -8.54 40.63 1.83
C ALA A 698 -7.28 41.37 1.35
N ASP A 699 -6.47 41.84 2.28
CA ASP A 699 -5.09 42.26 2.06
C ASP A 699 -4.15 41.30 2.77
N PRO A 700 -3.58 40.32 2.08
CA PRO A 700 -2.69 39.33 2.70
C PRO A 700 -1.44 39.96 3.34
N SER A 701 -1.03 41.16 2.92
CA SER A 701 0.11 41.85 3.50
C SER A 701 -0.21 42.55 4.84
N SER A 702 -1.48 42.69 5.15
CA SER A 702 -1.98 43.36 6.35
C SER A 702 -3.25 42.69 6.89
N PRO A 703 -3.18 41.41 7.29
CA PRO A 703 -4.31 40.67 7.79
C PRO A 703 -4.87 41.30 9.08
N VAL A 704 -6.19 41.29 9.21
CA VAL A 704 -6.88 41.90 10.36
C VAL A 704 -7.50 40.82 11.23
N VAL A 705 -6.98 40.61 12.41
CA VAL A 705 -7.57 39.72 13.42
C VAL A 705 -8.71 40.48 14.12
N ARG A 706 -9.95 39.96 13.99
CA ARG A 706 -11.12 40.52 14.68
C ARG A 706 -11.21 39.99 16.12
N ALA A 707 -12.01 40.66 16.93
CA ALA A 707 -12.26 40.18 18.28
C ALA A 707 -12.87 38.76 18.25
N PRO A 708 -12.36 37.82 19.08
CA PRO A 708 -12.88 36.47 19.12
C PRO A 708 -14.33 36.45 19.64
N VAL A 709 -15.10 35.52 19.12
CA VAL A 709 -16.47 35.29 19.63
C VAL A 709 -16.48 34.02 20.46
N ASN A 710 -16.98 34.12 21.71
CA ASN A 710 -17.19 32.91 22.52
C ASN A 710 -18.39 32.14 21.99
N VAL A 711 -18.17 30.86 21.66
CA VAL A 711 -19.15 29.94 21.07
C VAL A 711 -19.19 28.63 21.86
N PRO A 712 -20.31 27.90 21.88
CA PRO A 712 -20.36 26.58 22.48
C PRO A 712 -19.70 25.55 21.56
N GLY A 713 -18.52 25.06 21.94
CA GLY A 713 -17.82 23.98 21.24
C GLY A 713 -17.01 24.38 20.01
N SER A 714 -16.61 23.40 19.25
CA SER A 714 -15.72 23.53 18.07
C SER A 714 -16.49 23.81 16.79
N LEU A 715 -15.89 24.62 15.90
CA LEU A 715 -16.40 24.92 14.56
C LEU A 715 -16.54 23.61 13.73
N LEU A 716 -17.71 23.41 13.15
CA LEU A 716 -17.99 22.37 12.18
C LEU A 716 -18.23 22.94 10.78
N ALA A 717 -19.08 23.97 10.67
CA ALA A 717 -19.38 24.62 9.41
C ALA A 717 -19.82 26.06 9.64
N PHE A 718 -19.56 26.92 8.65
CA PHE A 718 -20.04 28.29 8.61
C PHE A 718 -20.66 28.57 7.24
N ASP A 719 -21.88 29.11 7.24
CA ASP A 719 -22.55 29.65 6.05
C ASP A 719 -22.49 31.17 6.09
N GLY A 720 -21.58 31.74 5.31
CA GLY A 720 -21.38 33.20 5.24
C GLY A 720 -22.55 33.96 4.65
N ALA A 721 -23.36 33.35 3.80
CA ALA A 721 -24.53 34.00 3.19
C ALA A 721 -25.59 34.36 4.22
N SER A 722 -25.76 33.55 5.27
CA SER A 722 -26.73 33.73 6.34
C SER A 722 -26.10 34.08 7.68
N SER A 723 -24.76 34.10 7.79
CA SER A 723 -24.00 34.25 9.05
C SER A 723 -24.32 33.16 10.07
N ARG A 724 -24.61 31.95 9.60
CA ARG A 724 -24.91 30.79 10.44
C ARG A 724 -23.66 29.96 10.72
N LEU A 725 -23.47 29.67 12.02
CA LEU A 725 -22.35 28.88 12.51
C LEU A 725 -22.87 27.59 13.13
N LEU A 726 -22.38 26.46 12.64
CA LEU A 726 -22.59 25.16 13.26
C LEU A 726 -21.37 24.76 14.09
N THR A 727 -21.60 24.44 15.36
CA THR A 727 -20.57 23.95 16.29
C THR A 727 -20.98 22.62 16.92
N THR A 728 -20.01 21.91 17.50
CA THR A 728 -20.28 20.77 18.38
C THR A 728 -19.84 21.09 19.79
N ASP A 729 -20.79 21.05 20.72
CA ASP A 729 -20.58 21.21 22.17
C ASP A 729 -20.33 19.84 22.81
N TYR A 730 -19.67 19.85 23.97
CA TYR A 730 -19.20 18.64 24.65
C TYR A 730 -19.65 18.62 26.09
N GLU A 731 -20.24 17.51 26.55
CA GLU A 731 -20.63 17.27 27.93
C GLU A 731 -20.06 15.93 28.40
N THR A 732 -19.39 15.92 29.55
CA THR A 732 -18.97 14.67 30.19
C THR A 732 -20.19 13.97 30.78
N VAL A 733 -20.43 12.73 30.40
CA VAL A 733 -21.49 11.88 30.89
C VAL A 733 -20.93 10.65 31.58
N GLU A 734 -21.60 10.23 32.65
CA GLU A 734 -21.29 9.03 33.41
C GLU A 734 -22.39 8.01 33.15
N THR A 735 -22.02 6.86 32.57
CA THR A 735 -22.96 5.78 32.25
C THR A 735 -22.60 4.53 33.06
N PRO A 736 -23.55 3.90 33.79
CA PRO A 736 -23.31 2.63 34.44
C PRO A 736 -23.02 1.52 33.39
N VAL A 737 -21.88 0.86 33.47
CA VAL A 737 -21.52 -0.23 32.55
C VAL A 737 -20.96 -1.41 33.31
N VAL A 738 -21.34 -2.60 32.90
CA VAL A 738 -20.84 -3.84 33.47
C VAL A 738 -19.67 -4.34 32.60
N GLY A 739 -18.43 -3.95 32.97
CA GLY A 739 -17.20 -4.47 32.40
C GLY A 739 -16.31 -3.46 31.67
N ARG A 740 -15.00 -3.69 31.76
CA ARG A 740 -13.94 -2.81 31.20
C ARG A 740 -13.96 -2.72 29.66
N GLU A 741 -14.28 -3.83 28.99
CA GLU A 741 -14.36 -3.89 27.53
C GLU A 741 -15.56 -3.13 26.94
N ALA A 742 -16.68 -3.12 27.66
CA ALA A 742 -17.85 -2.37 27.26
C ALA A 742 -17.61 -0.85 27.41
N CYS A 743 -16.83 -0.46 28.43
CA CYS A 743 -16.42 0.92 28.62
C CYS A 743 -15.44 1.37 27.53
N ALA A 744 -14.44 0.56 27.23
CA ALA A 744 -13.47 0.87 26.18
C ALA A 744 -14.13 1.01 24.80
N ARG A 745 -15.11 0.17 24.50
CA ARG A 745 -15.88 0.25 23.25
C ARG A 745 -16.76 1.50 23.15
N ALA A 746 -17.44 1.86 24.25
CA ALA A 746 -18.33 3.02 24.26
C ALA A 746 -17.58 4.37 24.13
N PHE A 747 -16.28 4.41 24.42
CA PHE A 747 -15.55 5.68 24.55
C PHE A 747 -14.19 5.74 23.87
N ALA A 748 -13.84 4.77 23.00
CA ALA A 748 -12.52 4.59 22.42
C ALA A 748 -12.06 5.70 21.43
N SER A 749 -12.92 6.62 21.01
CA SER A 749 -12.62 7.55 19.92
C SER A 749 -12.65 9.02 20.29
N ASN A 750 -12.43 9.39 21.56
CA ASN A 750 -12.68 10.74 22.01
C ASN A 750 -11.47 11.64 22.16
N ALA A 751 -10.82 11.95 21.09
CA ALA A 751 -9.62 12.74 21.15
C ALA A 751 -9.79 14.25 20.98
N ALA A 752 -10.96 14.82 20.84
CA ALA A 752 -11.10 16.27 20.68
C ALA A 752 -10.99 17.06 21.97
N PHE A 753 -11.42 16.54 23.08
CA PHE A 753 -11.24 17.08 24.42
C PHE A 753 -11.43 15.95 25.42
N THR A 754 -10.40 15.20 25.70
CA THR A 754 -10.35 14.39 26.91
C THR A 754 -9.72 15.25 27.99
N PRO A 755 -10.44 15.55 29.07
CA PRO A 755 -9.75 15.94 30.29
C PRO A 755 -8.72 14.83 30.56
N ALA A 756 -7.51 15.19 30.90
CA ALA A 756 -6.39 14.29 31.18
C ALA A 756 -6.67 13.37 32.36
N ALA A 757 -7.68 12.56 32.32
CA ALA A 757 -8.05 11.57 33.33
C ALA A 757 -9.20 10.68 32.86
N ALA A 758 -9.22 10.22 31.63
CA ALA A 758 -9.91 8.97 31.30
C ALA A 758 -9.06 7.76 31.73
N GLY A 759 -8.11 7.96 32.63
CA GLY A 759 -7.35 6.92 33.27
C GLY A 759 -8.10 6.38 34.46
N ASP A 760 -8.15 5.09 34.61
CA ASP A 760 -8.29 4.14 35.72
C ASP A 760 -9.07 4.51 37.01
N ASP A 761 -9.51 5.73 37.24
CA ASP A 761 -10.13 6.20 38.49
C ASP A 761 -11.67 6.27 38.49
N ALA A 762 -12.33 5.81 37.43
CA ALA A 762 -13.77 5.56 37.50
C ALA A 762 -14.02 4.36 38.41
N GLY A 763 -14.72 4.56 39.50
CA GLY A 763 -15.07 3.49 40.42
C GLY A 763 -15.74 2.31 39.71
N PRO A 764 -15.72 1.10 40.29
CA PRO A 764 -16.22 -0.10 39.62
C PRO A 764 -17.69 0.08 39.20
N GLY A 765 -17.92 0.02 37.90
CA GLY A 765 -19.26 0.05 37.29
C GLY A 765 -19.70 1.36 36.65
N VAL A 766 -18.82 2.36 36.48
CA VAL A 766 -19.15 3.63 35.82
C VAL A 766 -18.18 3.91 34.69
N CYS A 767 -18.70 4.20 33.50
CA CYS A 767 -17.95 4.72 32.37
C CYS A 767 -18.10 6.22 32.23
N ARG A 768 -17.02 6.93 31.98
CA ARG A 768 -17.06 8.35 31.60
C ARG A 768 -16.91 8.49 30.09
N GLY A 769 -17.82 9.19 29.46
CA GLY A 769 -17.84 9.49 28.05
C GLY A 769 -18.14 10.95 27.76
N THR A 770 -18.14 11.28 26.48
CA THR A 770 -18.43 12.63 26.01
C THR A 770 -19.68 12.60 25.14
N ARG A 771 -20.76 13.24 25.61
CA ARG A 771 -21.93 13.53 24.79
C ARG A 771 -21.65 14.74 23.94
N ARG A 772 -22.06 14.68 22.68
CA ARG A 772 -21.94 15.79 21.73
C ARG A 772 -23.31 16.32 21.37
N THR A 773 -23.39 17.64 21.19
CA THR A 773 -24.60 18.31 20.75
C THR A 773 -24.23 19.28 19.64
N LEU A 774 -24.89 19.13 18.49
CA LEU A 774 -24.81 20.13 17.42
C LEU A 774 -25.55 21.38 17.84
N LYS A 775 -24.90 22.55 17.66
CA LYS A 775 -25.49 23.84 17.98
C LYS A 775 -25.41 24.77 16.79
N LEU A 776 -26.55 25.22 16.32
CA LEU A 776 -26.70 26.22 15.28
C LEU A 776 -26.80 27.61 15.91
N LEU A 777 -25.95 28.51 15.49
CA LEU A 777 -25.81 29.84 16.04
C LEU A 777 -25.99 30.91 14.96
N ASP A 778 -26.56 32.04 15.35
CA ASP A 778 -26.49 33.29 14.63
C ASP A 778 -25.22 34.03 15.06
N LEU A 779 -24.26 34.20 14.13
CA LEU A 779 -22.97 34.80 14.46
C LEU A 779 -22.98 36.29 14.21
N GLY A 780 -22.92 37.05 15.31
CA GLY A 780 -22.73 38.52 15.26
C GLY A 780 -21.26 38.93 15.37
N ASP A 781 -21.03 40.24 15.46
CA ASP A 781 -19.66 40.77 15.49
C ASP A 781 -18.90 40.44 16.78
N THR A 782 -19.60 40.38 17.91
CA THR A 782 -18.96 40.16 19.22
C THR A 782 -19.62 39.05 20.04
N SER A 783 -20.71 38.49 19.57
CA SER A 783 -21.47 37.45 20.27
C SER A 783 -22.13 36.51 19.27
N ALA A 784 -22.50 35.33 19.74
CA ALA A 784 -23.28 34.38 18.96
C ALA A 784 -24.58 34.06 19.75
N GLN A 785 -25.67 33.90 19.04
CA GLN A 785 -26.97 33.54 19.60
C GLN A 785 -27.35 32.14 19.20
N LEU A 786 -27.68 31.26 20.14
CA LEU A 786 -28.20 29.93 19.86
C LEU A 786 -29.56 30.03 19.18
N LEU A 787 -29.70 29.37 18.05
CA LEU A 787 -30.94 29.26 17.29
C LEU A 787 -31.59 27.91 17.50
N ASP A 788 -30.79 26.84 17.35
CA ASP A 788 -31.30 25.47 17.45
C ASP A 788 -30.19 24.53 17.92
N GLU A 789 -30.57 23.35 18.42
CA GLU A 789 -29.63 22.32 18.83
C GLU A 789 -30.15 20.91 18.54
N SER A 790 -29.27 19.99 18.26
CA SER A 790 -29.57 18.58 18.02
C SER A 790 -28.58 17.70 18.77
N PRO A 791 -29.00 16.86 19.71
CA PRO A 791 -28.09 15.93 20.37
C PRO A 791 -27.63 14.85 19.37
N MET A 792 -26.36 14.47 19.48
CA MET A 792 -25.82 13.29 18.80
C MET A 792 -25.93 12.07 19.72
N ASP A 793 -25.78 10.88 19.13
CA ASP A 793 -25.70 9.65 19.91
C ASP A 793 -24.49 9.71 20.87
N ASP A 794 -24.65 9.20 22.10
CA ASP A 794 -23.63 9.26 23.16
C ASP A 794 -22.32 8.54 22.76
N THR A 795 -22.37 7.65 21.77
CA THR A 795 -21.24 6.90 21.25
C THR A 795 -20.66 7.49 19.96
N ALA A 796 -21.32 8.51 19.40
CA ALA A 796 -20.93 9.11 18.12
C ALA A 796 -19.76 10.09 18.27
N ALA A 797 -18.74 9.93 17.46
CA ALA A 797 -17.60 10.84 17.33
C ALA A 797 -17.55 11.48 15.94
N VAL A 798 -17.44 12.81 15.88
CA VAL A 798 -17.24 13.51 14.60
C VAL A 798 -15.76 13.46 14.25
N MET A 799 -15.46 12.82 13.13
CA MET A 799 -14.08 12.67 12.65
C MET A 799 -13.70 13.79 11.68
N LYS A 800 -14.61 14.22 10.82
CA LYS A 800 -14.39 15.28 9.83
C LYS A 800 -15.70 16.05 9.61
N ALA A 801 -15.58 17.33 9.36
CA ALA A 801 -16.71 18.20 9.02
C ALA A 801 -16.38 19.03 7.78
N LEU A 802 -17.34 19.16 6.86
CA LEU A 802 -17.27 19.99 5.68
C LEU A 802 -18.54 20.84 5.55
N ALA A 803 -18.34 22.11 5.20
CA ALA A 803 -19.45 22.99 4.84
C ALA A 803 -19.89 22.70 3.39
N GLY A 804 -21.20 22.54 3.21
CA GLY A 804 -21.87 22.51 1.92
C GLY A 804 -22.86 23.66 1.81
N GLU A 805 -23.60 23.74 0.71
CA GLU A 805 -24.61 24.75 0.52
C GLU A 805 -25.78 24.52 1.50
N ASN A 806 -26.04 25.47 2.41
CA ASN A 806 -27.08 25.42 3.45
C ASN A 806 -27.03 24.18 4.36
N ARG A 807 -25.87 23.51 4.46
CA ARG A 807 -25.70 22.27 5.24
C ARG A 807 -24.26 22.02 5.65
N ALA A 808 -24.09 21.08 6.55
CA ALA A 808 -22.80 20.49 6.89
C ALA A 808 -22.84 18.97 6.70
N PHE A 809 -21.74 18.43 6.25
CA PHE A 809 -21.49 16.99 6.16
C PHE A 809 -20.50 16.58 7.23
N LEU A 810 -20.89 15.66 8.08
CA LEU A 810 -20.09 15.18 9.19
C LEU A 810 -19.81 13.70 9.03
N SER A 811 -18.54 13.32 8.94
CA SER A 811 -18.14 11.93 9.08
C SER A 811 -18.21 11.56 10.55
N VAL A 812 -19.01 10.55 10.88
CA VAL A 812 -19.28 10.14 12.25
C VAL A 812 -18.92 8.68 12.41
N GLU A 813 -18.17 8.37 13.47
CA GLU A 813 -17.89 7.02 13.91
C GLU A 813 -18.72 6.70 15.14
N ASP A 814 -19.37 5.54 15.16
CA ASP A 814 -20.13 5.03 16.30
C ASP A 814 -19.33 3.93 17.00
N ALA A 815 -18.67 4.28 18.08
CA ALA A 815 -17.87 3.36 18.89
C ALA A 815 -18.72 2.28 19.62
N GLY A 816 -20.03 2.51 19.79
CA GLY A 816 -20.96 1.59 20.46
C GLY A 816 -21.44 0.44 19.55
N HIS A 817 -21.32 0.55 18.24
CA HIS A 817 -21.86 -0.39 17.26
C HIS A 817 -20.78 -0.94 16.32
N ASP A 818 -19.76 -1.61 16.87
CA ASP A 818 -18.71 -2.30 16.11
C ASP A 818 -17.94 -1.42 15.10
N GLY A 819 -17.76 -0.12 15.43
CA GLY A 819 -17.02 0.82 14.58
C GLY A 819 -17.76 1.18 13.29
N ARG A 820 -19.07 1.24 13.30
CA ARG A 820 -19.85 1.71 12.15
C ARG A 820 -19.58 3.17 11.90
N SER A 821 -19.38 3.50 10.63
CA SER A 821 -19.20 4.87 10.18
C SER A 821 -20.44 5.34 9.42
N SER A 822 -20.76 6.60 9.55
CA SER A 822 -21.90 7.23 8.88
C SER A 822 -21.53 8.64 8.44
N ILE A 823 -22.26 9.13 7.45
CA ILE A 823 -22.33 10.56 7.15
C ILE A 823 -23.58 11.12 7.76
N LEU A 824 -23.43 12.01 8.73
CA LEU A 824 -24.50 12.82 9.25
C LEU A 824 -24.56 14.12 8.46
N VAL A 825 -25.72 14.41 7.89
CA VAL A 825 -25.98 15.67 7.20
C VAL A 825 -26.83 16.55 8.12
N ALA A 826 -26.31 17.73 8.44
CA ALA A 826 -27.01 18.75 9.17
C ALA A 826 -27.41 19.88 8.21
N GLY A 827 -28.65 19.91 7.78
CA GLY A 827 -29.21 20.91 6.87
C GLY A 827 -30.06 21.94 7.61
N GLY A 828 -30.53 22.97 6.85
CA GLY A 828 -31.37 24.02 7.37
C GLY A 828 -30.61 25.15 8.06
N LEU A 829 -29.34 25.32 7.74
CA LEU A 829 -28.48 26.34 8.35
C LEU A 829 -29.02 27.74 8.10
N GLN A 830 -29.43 28.04 6.86
CA GLN A 830 -29.95 29.35 6.46
C GLN A 830 -31.32 29.66 7.08
N GLU A 831 -32.14 28.63 7.26
CA GLU A 831 -33.45 28.72 7.89
C GLU A 831 -33.37 28.93 9.44
N GLY A 832 -32.21 28.70 10.02
CA GLY A 832 -31.99 28.81 11.46
C GLY A 832 -32.58 27.63 12.25
N SER A 833 -32.76 26.46 11.61
CA SER A 833 -33.26 25.24 12.22
C SER A 833 -32.50 24.02 11.72
N LEU A 834 -32.11 23.14 12.64
CA LEU A 834 -31.37 21.92 12.29
C LEU A 834 -32.31 20.80 11.88
N ASN A 835 -32.07 20.30 10.68
CA ASN A 835 -32.65 19.06 10.18
C ASN A 835 -31.50 18.07 9.96
N THR A 836 -31.42 17.04 10.78
CA THR A 836 -30.36 16.04 10.72
C THR A 836 -30.84 14.75 10.10
N ALA A 837 -30.05 14.19 9.19
CA ALA A 837 -30.26 12.88 8.64
C ALA A 837 -28.93 12.13 8.58
N THR A 838 -28.97 10.82 8.77
CA THR A 838 -27.76 9.99 8.81
C THR A 838 -27.84 8.92 7.74
N GLN A 839 -26.78 8.80 6.97
CA GLN A 839 -26.61 7.72 6.00
C GLN A 839 -25.45 6.84 6.48
N GLU A 840 -25.75 5.59 6.75
CA GLU A 840 -24.71 4.60 7.07
C GLU A 840 -23.81 4.39 5.85
N VAL A 841 -22.51 4.41 6.07
CA VAL A 841 -21.51 4.10 5.08
C VAL A 841 -20.84 2.80 5.49
N ALA A 842 -20.83 1.81 4.61
CA ALA A 842 -20.21 0.53 4.92
C ALA A 842 -18.71 0.76 5.24
N GLY A 843 -18.44 0.83 6.54
CA GLY A 843 -17.16 0.74 7.25
C GLY A 843 -16.02 1.56 6.69
N PHE A 844 -15.88 2.81 7.00
CA PHE A 844 -14.58 3.47 6.96
C PHE A 844 -13.62 2.76 7.91
N ASP A 845 -12.33 2.70 7.56
CA ASP A 845 -11.32 2.43 8.57
C ASP A 845 -11.24 3.65 9.49
N PRO A 846 -11.55 3.51 10.78
CA PRO A 846 -11.53 4.63 11.70
C PRO A 846 -10.12 5.25 11.85
N SER A 847 -9.07 4.48 11.54
CA SER A 847 -7.67 4.96 11.62
C SER A 847 -7.31 5.94 10.51
N TYR A 848 -7.96 5.87 9.36
CA TYR A 848 -7.59 6.66 8.19
C TYR A 848 -8.66 7.63 7.70
N GLY A 849 -9.92 7.46 8.11
CA GLY A 849 -11.04 8.29 7.68
C GLY A 849 -11.22 8.38 6.15
N PRO A 850 -12.39 8.73 5.66
CA PRO A 850 -12.58 8.95 4.22
C PRO A 850 -12.01 10.29 3.77
N LEU A 851 -11.60 10.37 2.50
CA LEU A 851 -11.47 11.67 1.85
C LEU A 851 -12.86 12.17 1.49
N LEU A 852 -13.18 13.37 1.92
CA LEU A 852 -14.47 14.00 1.69
C LEU A 852 -14.27 15.28 0.89
N LEU A 853 -15.13 15.49 -0.11
CA LEU A 853 -15.17 16.72 -0.90
C LEU A 853 -16.61 17.15 -1.09
N ALA A 854 -16.98 18.30 -0.55
CA ALA A 854 -18.33 18.84 -0.69
C ALA A 854 -18.46 19.59 -2.03
N ASP A 855 -19.58 19.36 -2.72
CA ASP A 855 -19.96 20.03 -3.97
C ASP A 855 -21.45 20.41 -3.90
N GLY A 856 -21.73 21.62 -3.44
CA GLY A 856 -23.09 22.10 -3.21
C GLY A 856 -23.85 21.24 -2.19
N ALA A 857 -24.90 20.55 -2.65
CA ALA A 857 -25.72 19.64 -1.85
C ALA A 857 -25.22 18.19 -1.91
N ARG A 858 -24.12 17.93 -2.59
CA ARG A 858 -23.54 16.59 -2.76
C ARG A 858 -22.26 16.46 -1.94
N LEU A 859 -21.94 15.23 -1.53
CA LEU A 859 -20.70 14.88 -0.90
C LEU A 859 -20.06 13.74 -1.67
N LEU A 860 -18.86 13.97 -2.20
CA LEU A 860 -17.99 12.92 -2.70
C LEU A 860 -17.29 12.27 -1.52
N VAL A 861 -17.38 10.96 -1.46
CA VAL A 861 -16.78 10.15 -0.40
C VAL A 861 -15.85 9.15 -1.03
N VAL A 862 -14.56 9.25 -0.73
CA VAL A 862 -13.57 8.25 -1.10
C VAL A 862 -13.18 7.46 0.13
N ASP A 863 -13.53 6.19 0.12
CA ASP A 863 -13.07 5.26 1.12
C ASP A 863 -11.66 4.79 0.73
N ASN A 864 -10.67 5.12 1.56
CA ASN A 864 -9.27 4.79 1.26
C ASN A 864 -8.93 3.33 1.56
N TYR A 865 -9.59 2.75 2.54
CA TYR A 865 -9.31 1.36 2.92
C TYR A 865 -10.01 0.37 1.96
N TRP A 866 -11.22 0.70 1.53
CA TRP A 866 -11.96 -0.01 0.48
C TRP A 866 -12.07 0.94 -0.72
N PRO A 867 -11.06 0.98 -1.59
CA PRO A 867 -10.91 2.08 -2.53
C PRO A 867 -12.12 2.20 -3.47
N THR A 868 -13.08 2.99 -3.03
CA THR A 868 -14.31 3.31 -3.77
C THR A 868 -14.56 4.80 -3.74
N LEU A 869 -15.05 5.34 -4.85
CA LEU A 869 -15.62 6.68 -4.91
C LEU A 869 -17.14 6.57 -4.95
N SER A 870 -17.79 7.25 -4.04
CA SER A 870 -19.25 7.32 -3.97
C SER A 870 -19.73 8.75 -3.82
N VAL A 871 -20.92 9.04 -4.28
CA VAL A 871 -21.56 10.36 -4.16
C VAL A 871 -22.81 10.20 -3.30
N LEU A 872 -22.89 11.00 -2.24
CA LEU A 872 -24.08 11.16 -1.43
C LEU A 872 -24.86 12.39 -1.94
N ASP A 873 -26.05 12.18 -2.46
CA ASP A 873 -26.99 13.25 -2.76
C ASP A 873 -27.79 13.58 -1.47
N ALA A 874 -27.61 14.79 -0.99
CA ALA A 874 -28.28 15.32 0.19
C ALA A 874 -29.22 16.47 -0.15
N THR A 875 -29.68 16.58 -1.37
CA THR A 875 -30.66 17.59 -1.79
C THR A 875 -31.95 17.46 -0.98
N ASP A 876 -32.40 16.23 -0.75
CA ASP A 876 -33.55 15.93 0.11
C ASP A 876 -33.08 15.08 1.32
N LEU A 877 -33.07 15.69 2.50
CA LEU A 877 -32.68 15.02 3.74
C LEU A 877 -33.62 13.89 4.18
N THR A 878 -34.85 13.85 3.67
CA THR A 878 -35.78 12.76 3.97
C THR A 878 -35.58 11.54 3.08
N ALA A 879 -34.76 11.66 2.04
CA ALA A 879 -34.49 10.65 1.03
C ALA A 879 -33.00 10.65 0.62
N LEU A 880 -32.10 10.64 1.61
CA LEU A 880 -30.66 10.55 1.34
C LEU A 880 -30.37 9.33 0.44
N SER A 881 -29.66 9.55 -0.63
CA SER A 881 -29.24 8.48 -1.53
C SER A 881 -27.72 8.47 -1.67
N PHE A 882 -27.16 7.27 -1.65
CA PHE A 882 -25.74 7.04 -1.77
C PHE A 882 -25.47 6.17 -3.01
N GLU A 883 -24.73 6.69 -3.95
CA GLU A 883 -24.41 6.00 -5.21
C GLU A 883 -22.90 5.76 -5.33
N THR A 884 -22.49 4.51 -5.40
CA THR A 884 -21.09 4.17 -5.71
C THR A 884 -20.87 4.37 -7.20
N LYS A 885 -19.99 5.29 -7.54
CA LYS A 885 -19.67 5.65 -8.92
C LYS A 885 -18.56 4.77 -9.50
N SER A 886 -17.59 4.37 -8.68
CA SER A 886 -16.45 3.56 -9.13
C SER A 886 -15.77 2.82 -7.98
N GLU A 887 -15.29 1.63 -8.29
CA GLU A 887 -14.20 1.01 -7.54
C GLU A 887 -12.88 1.62 -8.03
N LEU A 888 -11.93 1.85 -7.12
CA LEU A 888 -10.65 2.47 -7.41
C LEU A 888 -9.53 1.45 -7.24
N PRO A 889 -8.41 1.59 -7.97
CA PRO A 889 -7.37 0.55 -7.99
C PRO A 889 -6.52 0.45 -6.72
N GLY A 890 -6.54 1.46 -5.87
CA GLY A 890 -5.70 1.47 -4.68
C GLY A 890 -6.03 2.61 -3.71
N TYR A 891 -5.23 2.74 -2.68
CA TYR A 891 -5.36 3.78 -1.66
C TYR A 891 -5.24 5.18 -2.27
N VAL A 892 -6.27 5.99 -2.13
CA VAL A 892 -6.32 7.34 -2.71
C VAL A 892 -5.74 8.35 -1.73
N TYR A 893 -4.74 9.09 -2.18
CA TYR A 893 -4.08 10.13 -1.39
C TYR A 893 -4.70 11.52 -1.58
N HIS A 894 -5.26 11.77 -2.77
CA HIS A 894 -5.79 13.09 -3.12
C HIS A 894 -6.95 12.96 -4.10
N VAL A 895 -7.96 13.80 -3.90
CA VAL A 895 -9.11 13.96 -4.82
C VAL A 895 -9.27 15.43 -5.14
N THR A 896 -9.47 15.74 -6.40
CA THR A 896 -9.87 17.09 -6.85
C THR A 896 -10.96 17.01 -7.89
N LEU A 897 -11.77 18.05 -8.02
CA LEU A 897 -12.76 18.17 -9.08
C LEU A 897 -12.19 18.88 -10.31
N SER A 898 -12.56 18.37 -11.49
CA SER A 898 -12.30 18.97 -12.79
C SER A 898 -13.58 18.90 -13.63
N GLY A 899 -14.40 19.94 -13.58
CA GLY A 899 -15.76 19.90 -14.13
C GLY A 899 -16.61 18.82 -13.44
N GLU A 900 -17.24 17.97 -14.23
CA GLU A 900 -18.11 16.87 -13.75
C GLU A 900 -17.33 15.58 -13.38
N ARG A 901 -16.00 15.67 -13.26
CA ARG A 901 -15.15 14.51 -12.94
C ARG A 901 -14.37 14.69 -11.66
N ALA A 902 -14.32 13.66 -10.84
CA ALA A 902 -13.41 13.53 -9.73
C ALA A 902 -12.09 12.92 -10.23
N LEU A 903 -10.98 13.57 -9.93
CA LEU A 903 -9.64 13.11 -10.22
C LEU A 903 -9.09 12.48 -8.94
N CYS A 904 -9.02 11.15 -8.92
CA CYS A 904 -8.55 10.38 -7.77
C CYS A 904 -7.10 9.96 -8.00
N SER A 905 -6.18 10.41 -7.15
CA SER A 905 -4.75 10.08 -7.19
C SER A 905 -4.44 9.02 -6.13
N TRP A 906 -3.80 7.90 -6.53
CA TRP A 906 -3.43 6.83 -5.60
C TRP A 906 -1.90 6.55 -5.56
N GLY A 907 -1.10 7.55 -5.90
CA GLY A 907 0.37 7.44 -5.90
C GLY A 907 0.92 6.80 -7.17
N TYR A 908 0.34 5.70 -7.61
CA TYR A 908 0.79 4.94 -8.79
C TYR A 908 -0.16 5.06 -9.98
N GLY A 909 -1.04 6.03 -9.95
CA GLY A 909 -1.97 6.31 -11.01
C GLY A 909 -2.94 7.44 -10.69
N LEU A 910 -3.70 7.81 -11.70
CA LEU A 910 -4.75 8.81 -11.65
C LEU A 910 -5.99 8.30 -12.40
N GLU A 911 -7.11 8.24 -11.69
CA GLU A 911 -8.41 7.91 -12.27
C GLU A 911 -9.29 9.15 -12.37
N ALA A 912 -9.95 9.30 -13.48
CA ALA A 912 -10.99 10.32 -13.65
C ALA A 912 -12.35 9.63 -13.67
N VAL A 913 -13.11 9.84 -12.62
CA VAL A 913 -14.43 9.25 -12.44
C VAL A 913 -15.49 10.32 -12.73
N ASP A 914 -16.43 10.00 -13.59
CA ASP A 914 -17.60 10.86 -13.84
C ASP A 914 -18.52 10.84 -12.61
N VAL A 915 -18.72 11.99 -12.01
CA VAL A 915 -19.57 12.16 -10.82
C VAL A 915 -20.88 12.87 -11.14
N GLY A 916 -21.09 13.18 -12.41
CA GLY A 916 -22.28 13.91 -12.89
C GLY A 916 -22.27 15.39 -12.51
N PRO A 917 -23.24 16.15 -13.06
CA PRO A 917 -23.39 17.58 -12.86
C PRO A 917 -23.77 17.94 -11.43
#